data_a2f94d9e4f4586bc238b33ab8e9c296b
#
_entry.id   a2f94d9e4f4586bc238b33ab8e9c296b
#
_cell.length_a   1.000
_cell.length_b   1.000
_cell.length_c   1.000
_cell.angle_alpha   90.00
_cell.angle_beta   90.00
_cell.angle_gamma   90.00
#
_symmetry.space_group_name_H-M   'P 1'
#
loop_
_entity.id
_entity.type
_entity.pdbx_description
1 polymer ?
#
loop_
_entity_poly.entity_id
_entity_poly.type
_entity_poly.pdbx_seq_one_letter_code
_entity_poly.pdbx_strand_id
1 'polypeptide(L)'
;MNFSAWAIKRPLPALLIFFVLCVAGLWGFYQLPVARFPDIAFPMTTVTVTQPGASPSQLEAEVTRKVEDSVATVNNVKRVMSSVSEGVSTTTIEFQLEADLATALDDTRDAVTRIRTDLPQDIQEPVISKVDIGGSLMTYALVAPHMSSDEASWFVDRDIARAMYGVPGVAQVTRVGGVERQVRVDLDPNALIAMGITAGDVSQQLARIQVERAGGKAEIEGAQQTIRTLGTVGDAQALRDYSIALPDGRAVRLSTLATVTDAAADPTEAALLDGKQVVAFSMSRTRGSSEVKVEAGVHAALDKIKADHPGIDFRLVTTAIDETHRSYDSSMTMLWEGALLALLVVWLFLRDWRATWVAALALPLSIIPTFAVMYFFGFTLNMITLLALSVVVGILVDDAIVEIENIVRHLRMGKPPLEAAREAAGEIGNAVIATSLTLAAVFVPVAFMPGIAGKFFREFGWTAATAVLFSLLVARLLTPMMAAYLLKPHGEEKPDSRLMVWYLGWVDAALRHRGRTLWLATGLFVASLGLVPFIPATFIPQSDLGRSNLNLELPPGTRLQDTVAVAERARALLSDMPELKQVYTAVGSVLDLGDPGATGVGEPRKATLVLDWGSADDRDRDQRALEREARHKLANLPGVRVSYVSSEPGNLLQLVLSGDDPQRLQEASTALERDLRGIQGLGSVSSTASLLRPEVQIVPDSARAADLGVATADIAEAARIATAGDYEQRLAKLNLPDRQVPIRVGFAEATLANPALISQLRVPGRDGPVPLAAVADIQQGSGPSQISRYQRQRNVTLTAELNGRPLGEVMTEVQALPGVKQLPPGVSFLNTGDAEVFVELFIGFMLAMAAGLVCIYMVLLLLFNHALMPVTILAAVPLCAGGAFGALLITQNMLSLPALIGLLMLIGIATKNSILLVDYAVIAEDEHGMSQHDALVDACRKRAQPIIMTTLAMGAGMMPIALGFAGDSSFRAPMAIAVIGGLITSTLLSLIVIPAAFTVVDDLGEWMSRRFRRKSSHPTT
;
A
#
# COMPACT_ATOMS: atom_id res chain seq x y z
N MET A 1 -15.20 6.09 45.21
CA MET A 1 -16.34 5.14 45.03
C MET A 1 -15.78 3.85 44.44
N ASN A 2 -15.94 2.73 45.11
CA ASN A 2 -15.49 1.43 44.58
C ASN A 2 -16.52 0.94 43.54
N PHE A 3 -16.22 1.14 42.25
CA PHE A 3 -17.08 0.77 41.12
C PHE A 3 -17.46 -0.72 41.12
N SER A 4 -16.52 -1.59 41.52
CA SER A 4 -16.76 -3.03 41.64
C SER A 4 -17.79 -3.35 42.71
N ALA A 5 -17.70 -2.71 43.90
CA ALA A 5 -18.64 -2.88 44.95
C ALA A 5 -20.08 -2.40 44.59
N TRP A 6 -20.18 -1.37 43.74
CA TRP A 6 -21.45 -0.91 43.18
C TRP A 6 -22.07 -1.96 42.24
N ALA A 7 -21.27 -2.52 41.30
CA ALA A 7 -21.74 -3.54 40.38
C ALA A 7 -22.17 -4.83 41.07
N ILE A 8 -21.42 -5.26 42.10
CA ILE A 8 -21.78 -6.43 42.93
C ILE A 8 -23.13 -6.23 43.64
N LYS A 9 -23.36 -5.03 44.22
CA LYS A 9 -24.61 -4.72 44.92
C LYS A 9 -25.80 -4.50 43.96
N ARG A 10 -25.58 -4.01 42.75
CA ARG A 10 -26.61 -3.70 41.77
C ARG A 10 -26.22 -4.32 40.40
N PRO A 11 -26.44 -5.63 40.19
CA PRO A 11 -26.01 -6.34 38.98
C PRO A 11 -26.73 -5.90 37.72
N LEU A 12 -28.04 -5.58 37.83
CA LEU A 12 -28.88 -5.27 36.64
C LEU A 12 -28.38 -4.04 35.85
N PRO A 13 -28.02 -2.89 36.47
CA PRO A 13 -27.47 -1.76 35.69
C PRO A 13 -26.14 -2.09 34.98
N ALA A 14 -25.25 -2.85 35.63
CA ALA A 14 -23.99 -3.26 35.01
C ALA A 14 -24.24 -4.16 33.78
N LEU A 15 -25.14 -5.16 33.92
CA LEU A 15 -25.53 -6.02 32.79
C LEU A 15 -26.20 -5.24 31.66
N LEU A 16 -27.07 -4.26 31.98
CA LEU A 16 -27.74 -3.44 30.98
C LEU A 16 -26.73 -2.59 30.16
N ILE A 17 -25.76 -1.98 30.84
CA ILE A 17 -24.72 -1.20 30.15
C ILE A 17 -23.99 -2.08 29.14
N PHE A 18 -23.50 -3.26 29.52
CA PHE A 18 -22.78 -4.16 28.62
C PHE A 18 -23.68 -4.76 27.55
N PHE A 19 -24.94 -5.02 27.84
CA PHE A 19 -25.94 -5.45 26.85
C PHE A 19 -26.08 -4.39 25.74
N VAL A 20 -26.25 -3.11 26.11
CA VAL A 20 -26.35 -2.00 25.18
C VAL A 20 -25.04 -1.84 24.37
N LEU A 21 -23.88 -1.92 25.02
CA LEU A 21 -22.58 -1.86 24.37
C LEU A 21 -22.38 -3.03 23.39
N CYS A 22 -22.79 -4.24 23.75
CA CYS A 22 -22.70 -5.40 22.83
C CYS A 22 -23.66 -5.27 21.63
N VAL A 23 -24.88 -4.77 21.86
CA VAL A 23 -25.82 -4.53 20.75
C VAL A 23 -25.26 -3.47 19.80
N ALA A 24 -24.72 -2.36 20.32
CA ALA A 24 -24.07 -1.34 19.53
C ALA A 24 -22.82 -1.89 18.79
N GLY A 25 -22.04 -2.74 19.46
CA GLY A 25 -20.87 -3.37 18.88
C GLY A 25 -21.20 -4.35 17.75
N LEU A 26 -22.23 -5.19 17.93
CA LEU A 26 -22.70 -6.08 16.88
C LEU A 26 -23.25 -5.30 15.67
N TRP A 27 -24.02 -4.25 15.94
CA TRP A 27 -24.49 -3.37 14.88
C TRP A 27 -23.32 -2.73 14.13
N GLY A 28 -22.30 -2.21 14.85
CA GLY A 28 -21.08 -1.68 14.26
C GLY A 28 -20.35 -2.71 13.41
N PHE A 29 -20.20 -3.95 13.90
CA PHE A 29 -19.54 -5.03 13.17
C PHE A 29 -20.17 -5.31 11.80
N TYR A 30 -21.50 -5.35 11.72
CA TYR A 30 -22.21 -5.56 10.44
C TYR A 30 -22.11 -4.36 9.47
N GLN A 31 -21.87 -3.17 10.01
CA GLN A 31 -21.72 -1.96 9.17
C GLN A 31 -20.27 -1.71 8.74
N LEU A 32 -19.28 -2.25 9.47
CA LEU A 32 -17.88 -2.04 9.15
C LEU A 32 -17.54 -2.58 7.75
N PRO A 33 -16.91 -1.76 6.88
CA PRO A 33 -16.42 -2.24 5.59
C PRO A 33 -15.23 -3.18 5.79
N VAL A 34 -15.18 -4.24 5.00
CA VAL A 34 -14.04 -5.16 4.96
C VAL A 34 -13.14 -4.75 3.80
N ALA A 35 -11.86 -4.56 4.08
CA ALA A 35 -10.84 -4.18 3.11
C ALA A 35 -9.50 -4.84 3.44
N ARG A 36 -8.59 -4.94 2.48
CA ARG A 36 -7.25 -5.49 2.71
C ARG A 36 -6.43 -4.59 3.63
N PHE A 37 -6.36 -3.30 3.32
CA PHE A 37 -5.62 -2.27 4.04
C PHE A 37 -6.53 -1.14 4.53
N PRO A 38 -6.09 -0.34 5.52
CA PRO A 38 -6.78 0.89 5.91
C PRO A 38 -7.00 1.82 4.73
N ASP A 39 -8.11 2.54 4.70
CA ASP A 39 -8.41 3.54 3.68
C ASP A 39 -7.56 4.80 3.85
N ILE A 40 -6.32 4.73 3.36
CA ILE A 40 -5.38 5.85 3.45
C ILE A 40 -5.52 6.75 2.23
N ALA A 41 -5.74 8.03 2.48
CA ALA A 41 -5.63 9.05 1.45
C ALA A 41 -4.16 9.44 1.29
N PHE A 42 -3.57 9.11 0.15
CA PHE A 42 -2.32 9.71 -0.27
C PHE A 42 -2.66 10.95 -1.09
N PRO A 43 -2.37 12.15 -0.61
CA PRO A 43 -2.70 13.37 -1.32
C PRO A 43 -1.74 13.55 -2.50
N MET A 44 -2.09 12.91 -3.61
CA MET A 44 -1.32 12.98 -4.86
C MET A 44 -2.25 13.34 -6.02
N THR A 45 -1.78 14.21 -6.89
CA THR A 45 -2.46 14.56 -8.14
C THR A 45 -1.53 14.32 -9.32
N THR A 46 -2.09 14.00 -10.47
CA THR A 46 -1.37 13.90 -11.73
C THR A 46 -1.86 14.93 -12.72
N VAL A 47 -0.92 15.50 -13.47
CA VAL A 47 -1.18 16.34 -14.63
C VAL A 47 -0.63 15.59 -15.84
N THR A 48 -1.51 15.11 -16.70
CA THR A 48 -1.14 14.42 -17.93
C THR A 48 -1.40 15.34 -19.11
N VAL A 49 -0.35 15.61 -19.88
CA VAL A 49 -0.41 16.42 -21.09
C VAL A 49 0.00 15.53 -22.27
N THR A 50 -0.88 15.43 -23.27
CA THR A 50 -0.64 14.63 -24.48
C THR A 50 -0.39 15.55 -25.66
N GLN A 51 0.71 15.31 -26.38
CA GLN A 51 1.06 15.95 -27.65
C GLN A 51 1.56 14.86 -28.60
N PRO A 52 0.67 14.21 -29.35
CA PRO A 52 1.03 13.11 -30.22
C PRO A 52 2.17 13.47 -31.20
N GLY A 53 3.15 12.56 -31.32
CA GLY A 53 4.29 12.75 -32.19
C GLY A 53 5.43 13.61 -31.61
N ALA A 54 5.24 14.21 -30.43
CA ALA A 54 6.32 14.97 -29.78
C ALA A 54 7.35 14.05 -29.14
N SER A 55 8.65 14.36 -29.33
CA SER A 55 9.71 13.63 -28.65
C SER A 55 9.76 13.95 -27.16
N PRO A 56 10.30 13.04 -26.31
CA PRO A 56 10.44 13.29 -24.88
C PRO A 56 11.24 14.55 -24.56
N SER A 57 12.28 14.84 -25.35
CA SER A 57 13.10 16.05 -25.17
C SER A 57 12.34 17.34 -25.47
N GLN A 58 11.47 17.34 -26.47
CA GLN A 58 10.60 18.45 -26.79
C GLN A 58 9.56 18.67 -25.69
N LEU A 59 8.86 17.62 -25.30
CA LEU A 59 7.86 17.69 -24.23
C LEU A 59 8.48 18.13 -22.89
N GLU A 60 9.70 17.67 -22.58
CA GLU A 60 10.40 18.15 -21.38
C GLU A 60 10.58 19.66 -21.40
N ALA A 61 11.05 20.21 -22.53
CA ALA A 61 11.39 21.63 -22.65
C ALA A 61 10.15 22.52 -22.75
N GLU A 62 9.15 22.15 -23.56
CA GLU A 62 8.01 23.00 -23.89
C GLU A 62 6.82 22.82 -22.95
N VAL A 63 6.69 21.68 -22.29
CA VAL A 63 5.53 21.32 -21.46
C VAL A 63 5.95 21.04 -20.02
N THR A 64 6.75 19.98 -19.80
CA THR A 64 6.98 19.43 -18.48
C THR A 64 7.58 20.44 -17.52
N ARG A 65 8.62 21.18 -17.92
CA ARG A 65 9.27 22.18 -17.06
C ARG A 65 8.31 23.29 -16.66
N LYS A 66 7.46 23.75 -17.58
CA LYS A 66 6.46 24.81 -17.29
C LYS A 66 5.39 24.31 -16.31
N VAL A 67 4.94 23.06 -16.50
CA VAL A 67 4.00 22.43 -15.56
C VAL A 67 4.65 22.28 -14.18
N GLU A 68 5.87 21.72 -14.11
CA GLU A 68 6.62 21.57 -12.85
C GLU A 68 6.77 22.90 -12.11
N ASP A 69 7.16 23.97 -12.81
CA ASP A 69 7.37 25.30 -12.23
C ASP A 69 6.04 25.90 -11.71
N SER A 70 4.95 25.69 -12.44
CA SER A 70 3.63 26.15 -12.02
C SER A 70 3.11 25.43 -10.79
N VAL A 71 3.16 24.09 -10.79
CA VAL A 71 2.62 23.28 -9.69
C VAL A 71 3.51 23.32 -8.44
N ALA A 72 4.81 23.62 -8.58
CA ALA A 72 5.71 23.81 -7.44
C ALA A 72 5.33 24.99 -6.55
N THR A 73 4.50 25.92 -7.05
CA THR A 73 4.00 27.08 -6.28
C THR A 73 2.73 26.77 -5.47
N VAL A 74 2.16 25.58 -5.64
CA VAL A 74 0.95 25.17 -4.92
C VAL A 74 1.29 24.88 -3.45
N ASN A 75 0.37 25.19 -2.55
CA ASN A 75 0.57 24.99 -1.13
C ASN A 75 0.69 23.51 -0.77
N ASN A 76 1.48 23.22 0.27
CA ASN A 76 1.67 21.87 0.81
C ASN A 76 2.26 20.83 -0.16
N VAL A 77 2.88 21.26 -1.25
CA VAL A 77 3.61 20.34 -2.14
C VAL A 77 4.83 19.79 -1.40
N LYS A 78 4.94 18.46 -1.34
CA LYS A 78 6.08 17.75 -0.77
C LYS A 78 7.12 17.47 -1.83
N ARG A 79 6.70 16.92 -2.98
CA ARG A 79 7.58 16.63 -4.12
C ARG A 79 6.84 16.63 -5.45
N VAL A 80 7.58 16.90 -6.52
CA VAL A 80 7.11 16.86 -7.90
C VAL A 80 7.96 15.86 -8.67
N MET A 81 7.33 14.92 -9.33
CA MET A 81 7.95 13.88 -10.15
C MET A 81 7.33 13.93 -11.54
N SER A 82 8.14 13.81 -12.59
CA SER A 82 7.63 13.78 -13.95
C SER A 82 8.20 12.62 -14.72
N SER A 83 7.37 11.99 -15.53
CA SER A 83 7.74 10.98 -16.51
C SER A 83 7.32 11.47 -17.89
N VAL A 84 8.29 11.57 -18.79
CA VAL A 84 8.08 12.08 -20.14
C VAL A 84 8.43 10.97 -21.12
N SER A 85 7.45 10.50 -21.84
CA SER A 85 7.59 9.52 -22.91
C SER A 85 7.15 10.14 -24.25
N GLU A 86 7.19 9.37 -25.34
CA GLU A 86 6.76 9.84 -26.65
C GLU A 86 5.29 10.29 -26.59
N GLY A 87 5.05 11.52 -26.93
CA GLY A 87 3.72 12.10 -27.03
C GLY A 87 3.02 12.39 -25.71
N VAL A 88 3.60 12.02 -24.54
CA VAL A 88 2.94 12.18 -23.24
C VAL A 88 3.92 12.64 -22.16
N SER A 89 3.50 13.65 -21.42
CA SER A 89 4.14 14.13 -20.20
C SER A 89 3.19 13.94 -19.03
N THR A 90 3.57 13.17 -18.02
CA THR A 90 2.83 12.98 -16.78
C THR A 90 3.63 13.57 -15.63
N THR A 91 3.09 14.57 -14.97
CA THR A 91 3.66 15.19 -13.76
C THR A 91 2.83 14.79 -12.57
N THR A 92 3.43 14.09 -11.62
CA THR A 92 2.82 13.66 -10.37
C THR A 92 3.26 14.59 -9.25
N ILE A 93 2.31 15.15 -8.54
CA ILE A 93 2.51 16.05 -7.42
C ILE A 93 2.12 15.32 -6.15
N GLU A 94 3.06 15.08 -5.26
CA GLU A 94 2.82 14.57 -3.92
C GLU A 94 2.73 15.75 -2.94
N PHE A 95 1.64 15.79 -2.20
CA PHE A 95 1.41 16.79 -1.16
C PHE A 95 1.78 16.24 0.22
N GLN A 96 1.87 17.11 1.20
CA GLN A 96 1.99 16.70 2.60
C GLN A 96 0.77 15.88 3.02
N LEU A 97 0.98 14.86 3.88
CA LEU A 97 -0.08 13.89 4.24
C LEU A 97 -1.30 14.49 4.94
N GLU A 98 -1.17 15.72 5.43
CA GLU A 98 -2.23 16.48 6.08
C GLU A 98 -3.06 17.33 5.09
N ALA A 99 -2.59 17.42 3.83
CA ALA A 99 -3.27 18.22 2.81
C ALA A 99 -4.63 17.60 2.42
N ASP A 100 -5.63 18.43 2.26
CA ASP A 100 -6.91 18.00 1.71
C ASP A 100 -6.78 17.77 0.21
N LEU A 101 -7.08 16.56 -0.23
CA LEU A 101 -6.92 16.15 -1.63
C LEU A 101 -7.84 16.92 -2.58
N ALA A 102 -9.03 17.32 -2.13
CA ALA A 102 -9.95 18.09 -2.98
C ALA A 102 -9.39 19.48 -3.26
N THR A 103 -8.95 20.17 -2.21
CA THR A 103 -8.27 21.46 -2.33
C THR A 103 -6.99 21.37 -3.16
N ALA A 104 -6.17 20.35 -2.93
CA ALA A 104 -4.94 20.11 -3.70
C ALA A 104 -5.20 19.90 -5.20
N LEU A 105 -6.29 19.18 -5.53
CA LEU A 105 -6.70 18.98 -6.93
C LEU A 105 -7.14 20.29 -7.59
N ASP A 106 -7.94 21.09 -6.90
CA ASP A 106 -8.42 22.37 -7.42
C ASP A 106 -7.28 23.38 -7.57
N ASP A 107 -6.38 23.46 -6.59
CA ASP A 107 -5.17 24.29 -6.65
C ASP A 107 -4.25 23.88 -7.83
N THR A 108 -4.09 22.56 -8.05
CA THR A 108 -3.33 22.02 -9.18
C THR A 108 -3.98 22.42 -10.50
N ARG A 109 -5.31 22.32 -10.60
CA ARG A 109 -6.07 22.70 -11.80
C ARG A 109 -5.90 24.19 -12.10
N ASP A 110 -6.01 25.03 -11.09
CA ASP A 110 -5.83 26.47 -11.23
C ASP A 110 -4.38 26.81 -11.64
N ALA A 111 -3.38 26.13 -11.10
CA ALA A 111 -1.98 26.32 -11.47
C ALA A 111 -1.74 25.99 -12.95
N VAL A 112 -2.26 24.85 -13.44
CA VAL A 112 -2.12 24.44 -14.84
C VAL A 112 -2.90 25.36 -15.78
N THR A 113 -4.09 25.78 -15.38
CA THR A 113 -4.93 26.70 -16.18
C THR A 113 -4.24 28.05 -16.41
N ARG A 114 -3.55 28.57 -15.40
CA ARG A 114 -2.79 29.84 -15.52
C ARG A 114 -1.71 29.80 -16.59
N ILE A 115 -1.08 28.68 -16.82
CA ILE A 115 0.00 28.54 -17.82
C ILE A 115 -0.50 28.02 -19.17
N ARG A 116 -1.83 27.84 -19.36
CA ARG A 116 -2.39 27.25 -20.59
C ARG A 116 -1.98 27.98 -21.85
N THR A 117 -1.85 29.31 -21.78
CA THR A 117 -1.40 30.14 -22.91
C THR A 117 0.09 30.03 -23.23
N ASP A 118 0.89 29.58 -22.26
CA ASP A 118 2.34 29.41 -22.42
C ASP A 118 2.68 28.01 -22.96
N LEU A 119 1.73 27.08 -22.93
CA LEU A 119 1.87 25.75 -23.47
C LEU A 119 1.63 25.74 -24.99
N PRO A 120 2.21 24.81 -25.76
CA PRO A 120 1.96 24.66 -27.18
C PRO A 120 0.46 24.54 -27.48
N GLN A 121 0.01 25.11 -28.64
CA GLN A 121 -1.40 25.10 -29.03
C GLN A 121 -1.88 23.72 -29.49
N ASP A 122 -0.98 22.87 -29.90
CA ASP A 122 -1.22 21.54 -30.47
C ASP A 122 -1.24 20.41 -29.42
N ILE A 123 -1.16 20.75 -28.12
CA ILE A 123 -1.40 19.78 -27.04
C ILE A 123 -2.90 19.51 -26.86
N GLN A 124 -3.22 18.29 -26.45
CA GLN A 124 -4.55 17.98 -25.93
C GLN A 124 -4.78 18.70 -24.61
N GLU A 125 -6.05 18.89 -24.23
CA GLU A 125 -6.37 19.53 -22.95
C GLU A 125 -5.74 18.76 -21.80
N PRO A 126 -4.98 19.42 -20.91
CA PRO A 126 -4.35 18.76 -19.78
C PRO A 126 -5.37 18.03 -18.89
N VAL A 127 -5.14 16.76 -18.64
CA VAL A 127 -5.98 15.95 -17.75
C VAL A 127 -5.40 15.99 -16.35
N ILE A 128 -6.16 16.52 -15.40
CA ILE A 128 -5.76 16.61 -14.01
C ILE A 128 -6.63 15.65 -13.20
N SER A 129 -6.00 14.69 -12.56
CA SER A 129 -6.67 13.64 -11.80
C SER A 129 -6.01 13.41 -10.45
N LYS A 130 -6.78 12.88 -9.51
CA LYS A 130 -6.23 12.34 -8.27
C LYS A 130 -5.65 10.96 -8.51
N VAL A 131 -4.54 10.65 -7.84
CA VAL A 131 -3.99 9.30 -7.84
C VAL A 131 -4.72 8.47 -6.78
N ASP A 132 -5.25 7.34 -7.19
CA ASP A 132 -5.78 6.34 -6.27
C ASP A 132 -4.78 5.17 -6.18
N ILE A 133 -4.10 5.07 -5.05
CA ILE A 133 -3.08 4.03 -4.81
C ILE A 133 -3.72 2.66 -4.50
N GLY A 134 -5.04 2.61 -4.37
CA GLY A 134 -5.77 1.36 -4.12
C GLY A 134 -5.66 0.32 -5.23
N GLY A 135 -5.14 0.71 -6.38
CA GLY A 135 -4.98 -0.18 -7.53
C GLY A 135 -6.29 -0.74 -8.08
N SER A 136 -6.16 -1.69 -8.99
CA SER A 136 -7.30 -2.42 -9.52
C SER A 136 -7.80 -3.45 -8.50
N LEU A 137 -9.06 -3.37 -8.13
CA LEU A 137 -9.70 -4.33 -7.22
C LEU A 137 -9.89 -5.69 -7.88
N MET A 138 -10.38 -5.68 -9.12
CA MET A 138 -10.62 -6.86 -9.93
C MET A 138 -10.38 -6.54 -11.41
N THR A 139 -9.87 -7.52 -12.14
CA THR A 139 -9.76 -7.47 -13.60
C THR A 139 -10.41 -8.69 -14.21
N TYR A 140 -11.29 -8.47 -15.15
CA TYR A 140 -11.96 -9.53 -15.93
C TYR A 140 -11.57 -9.46 -17.38
N ALA A 141 -11.46 -10.61 -18.01
CA ALA A 141 -11.35 -10.74 -19.47
C ALA A 141 -12.73 -11.09 -20.04
N LEU A 142 -13.18 -10.33 -21.02
CA LEU A 142 -14.37 -10.61 -21.81
C LEU A 142 -14.01 -11.66 -22.89
N VAL A 143 -14.67 -12.79 -22.85
CA VAL A 143 -14.58 -13.84 -23.86
C VAL A 143 -15.86 -13.83 -24.69
N ALA A 144 -15.81 -13.23 -25.86
CA ALA A 144 -16.95 -13.08 -26.78
C ALA A 144 -16.52 -13.48 -28.21
N PRO A 145 -16.47 -14.78 -28.55
CA PRO A 145 -15.89 -15.27 -29.80
C PRO A 145 -16.61 -14.78 -31.07
N HIS A 146 -17.83 -14.28 -30.94
CA HIS A 146 -18.68 -13.81 -32.05
C HIS A 146 -18.62 -12.30 -32.25
N MET A 147 -17.95 -11.55 -31.37
CA MET A 147 -17.77 -10.12 -31.50
C MET A 147 -16.39 -9.81 -32.13
N SER A 148 -16.37 -8.80 -33.01
CA SER A 148 -15.10 -8.21 -33.44
C SER A 148 -14.43 -7.45 -32.28
N SER A 149 -13.14 -7.17 -32.42
CA SER A 149 -12.39 -6.49 -31.34
C SER A 149 -12.93 -5.09 -31.02
N ASP A 150 -13.41 -4.34 -32.01
CA ASP A 150 -14.01 -3.02 -31.82
C ASP A 150 -15.42 -3.12 -31.19
N GLU A 151 -16.22 -4.13 -31.59
CA GLU A 151 -17.52 -4.40 -30.97
C GLU A 151 -17.36 -4.80 -29.49
N ALA A 152 -16.42 -5.69 -29.20
CA ALA A 152 -16.11 -6.09 -27.82
C ALA A 152 -15.62 -4.90 -26.99
N SER A 153 -14.78 -4.04 -27.57
CA SER A 153 -14.31 -2.82 -26.90
C SER A 153 -15.46 -1.87 -26.58
N TRP A 154 -16.33 -1.64 -27.56
CA TRP A 154 -17.52 -0.77 -27.37
C TRP A 154 -18.50 -1.35 -26.35
N PHE A 155 -18.67 -2.67 -26.33
CA PHE A 155 -19.51 -3.36 -25.36
C PHE A 155 -18.96 -3.18 -23.93
N VAL A 156 -17.63 -3.25 -23.76
CA VAL A 156 -17.00 -2.97 -22.47
C VAL A 156 -17.21 -1.51 -22.06
N ASP A 157 -16.95 -0.57 -22.95
CA ASP A 157 -16.96 0.87 -22.65
C ASP A 157 -18.39 1.38 -22.39
N ARG A 158 -19.41 0.79 -23.05
CA ARG A 158 -20.82 1.22 -22.94
C ARG A 158 -21.62 0.39 -21.96
N ASP A 159 -21.71 -0.92 -22.19
CA ASP A 159 -22.69 -1.76 -21.51
C ASP A 159 -22.14 -2.29 -20.18
N ILE A 160 -20.89 -2.80 -20.19
CA ILE A 160 -20.26 -3.29 -18.99
C ILE A 160 -19.95 -2.13 -18.05
N ALA A 161 -19.32 -1.06 -18.54
CA ALA A 161 -18.97 0.08 -17.70
C ALA A 161 -20.22 0.72 -17.07
N ARG A 162 -21.32 0.86 -17.83
CA ARG A 162 -22.60 1.36 -17.28
C ARG A 162 -23.16 0.48 -16.18
N ALA A 163 -23.12 -0.85 -16.37
CA ALA A 163 -23.62 -1.79 -15.38
C ALA A 163 -22.75 -1.75 -14.11
N MET A 164 -21.43 -1.68 -14.26
CA MET A 164 -20.48 -1.61 -13.15
C MET A 164 -20.60 -0.31 -12.36
N TYR A 165 -20.76 0.85 -13.03
CA TYR A 165 -21.05 2.12 -12.33
C TYR A 165 -22.38 2.12 -11.58
N GLY A 166 -23.30 1.22 -11.91
CA GLY A 166 -24.52 0.97 -11.14
C GLY A 166 -24.31 0.19 -9.85
N VAL A 167 -23.14 -0.42 -9.64
CA VAL A 167 -22.80 -1.17 -8.42
C VAL A 167 -22.28 -0.20 -7.36
N PRO A 168 -22.92 -0.12 -6.19
CA PRO A 168 -22.45 0.76 -5.10
C PRO A 168 -21.03 0.41 -4.68
N GLY A 169 -20.14 1.39 -4.69
CA GLY A 169 -18.75 1.21 -4.28
C GLY A 169 -17.76 1.03 -5.42
N VAL A 170 -18.18 0.91 -6.67
CA VAL A 170 -17.30 0.99 -7.85
C VAL A 170 -16.98 2.45 -8.13
N ALA A 171 -15.69 2.78 -8.28
CA ALA A 171 -15.22 4.14 -8.56
C ALA A 171 -14.93 4.36 -10.03
N GLN A 172 -14.17 3.45 -10.64
CA GLN A 172 -13.72 3.57 -12.02
C GLN A 172 -13.70 2.20 -12.68
N VAL A 173 -14.02 2.19 -13.96
CA VAL A 173 -13.90 1.03 -14.85
C VAL A 173 -12.96 1.44 -15.98
N THR A 174 -11.90 0.68 -16.19
CA THR A 174 -10.88 0.95 -17.21
C THR A 174 -10.74 -0.26 -18.10
N ARG A 175 -10.86 -0.07 -19.41
CA ARG A 175 -10.61 -1.12 -20.40
C ARG A 175 -9.10 -1.33 -20.57
N VAL A 176 -8.69 -2.57 -20.77
CA VAL A 176 -7.32 -2.98 -21.08
C VAL A 176 -7.34 -3.78 -22.37
N GLY A 177 -6.56 -3.32 -23.34
CA GLY A 177 -6.59 -3.91 -24.69
C GLY A 177 -7.85 -3.52 -25.50
N GLY A 178 -8.05 -4.23 -26.59
CA GLY A 178 -9.09 -3.88 -27.56
C GLY A 178 -8.68 -2.71 -28.45
N VAL A 179 -9.60 -2.22 -29.24
CA VAL A 179 -9.39 -1.14 -30.20
C VAL A 179 -10.61 -0.23 -30.26
N GLU A 180 -10.40 1.01 -30.66
CA GLU A 180 -11.49 1.95 -30.96
C GLU A 180 -11.86 1.90 -32.44
N ARG A 181 -13.12 2.10 -32.75
CA ARG A 181 -13.57 2.26 -34.14
C ARG A 181 -13.24 3.66 -34.62
N GLN A 182 -12.68 3.75 -35.82
CA GLN A 182 -12.38 5.04 -36.45
C GLN A 182 -12.69 4.97 -37.96
N VAL A 183 -12.98 6.11 -38.58
CA VAL A 183 -12.98 6.25 -40.02
C VAL A 183 -11.60 6.71 -40.48
N ARG A 184 -10.92 5.86 -41.22
CA ARG A 184 -9.58 6.15 -41.76
C ARG A 184 -9.72 6.77 -43.13
N VAL A 185 -9.04 7.88 -43.35
CA VAL A 185 -8.86 8.57 -44.64
C VAL A 185 -7.39 8.43 -44.98
N ASP A 186 -7.03 7.31 -45.61
CA ASP A 186 -5.65 7.01 -46.02
C ASP A 186 -5.35 7.72 -47.34
N LEU A 187 -4.61 8.80 -47.28
CA LEU A 187 -4.24 9.63 -48.42
C LEU A 187 -3.27 8.90 -49.36
N ASP A 188 -3.45 9.08 -50.70
CA ASP A 188 -2.53 8.60 -51.71
C ASP A 188 -1.52 9.71 -52.06
N PRO A 189 -0.21 9.52 -51.74
CA PRO A 189 0.82 10.52 -52.02
C PRO A 189 0.88 10.89 -53.51
N ASN A 190 0.70 9.91 -54.39
CA ASN A 190 0.79 10.14 -55.83
C ASN A 190 -0.39 10.98 -56.36
N ALA A 191 -1.59 10.71 -55.83
CA ALA A 191 -2.77 11.49 -56.15
C ALA A 191 -2.65 12.93 -55.62
N LEU A 192 -2.14 13.14 -54.42
CA LEU A 192 -1.88 14.47 -53.86
C LEU A 192 -0.87 15.24 -54.73
N ILE A 193 0.23 14.61 -55.16
CA ILE A 193 1.23 15.22 -56.04
C ILE A 193 0.61 15.60 -57.38
N ALA A 194 -0.17 14.69 -58.00
CA ALA A 194 -0.78 14.91 -59.28
C ALA A 194 -1.82 16.04 -59.27
N MET A 195 -2.52 16.21 -58.14
CA MET A 195 -3.55 17.26 -57.96
C MET A 195 -3.01 18.55 -57.34
N GLY A 196 -1.72 18.61 -56.98
CA GLY A 196 -1.09 19.81 -56.41
C GLY A 196 -1.70 20.25 -55.05
N ILE A 197 -2.09 19.28 -54.21
CA ILE A 197 -2.70 19.56 -52.90
C ILE A 197 -1.86 18.88 -51.81
N THR A 198 -1.84 19.45 -50.62
CA THR A 198 -1.12 18.85 -49.43
C THR A 198 -2.07 18.05 -48.56
N ALA A 199 -1.50 17.18 -47.72
CA ALA A 199 -2.25 16.44 -46.72
C ALA A 199 -2.94 17.38 -45.70
N GLY A 200 -2.28 18.49 -45.34
CA GLY A 200 -2.82 19.52 -44.50
C GLY A 200 -4.06 20.19 -45.09
N ASP A 201 -4.04 20.53 -46.40
CA ASP A 201 -5.18 21.13 -47.08
C ASP A 201 -6.41 20.21 -47.05
N VAL A 202 -6.21 18.90 -47.27
CA VAL A 202 -7.30 17.93 -47.22
C VAL A 202 -7.88 17.84 -45.79
N SER A 203 -7.03 17.75 -44.79
CA SER A 203 -7.46 17.69 -43.41
C SER A 203 -8.22 18.95 -42.97
N GLN A 204 -7.71 20.15 -43.30
CA GLN A 204 -8.36 21.42 -42.98
C GLN A 204 -9.73 21.57 -43.72
N GLN A 205 -9.81 21.13 -44.97
CA GLN A 205 -11.09 21.19 -45.71
C GLN A 205 -12.09 20.21 -45.07
N LEU A 206 -11.71 19.01 -44.69
CA LEU A 206 -12.56 18.06 -44.00
C LEU A 206 -13.04 18.63 -42.65
N ALA A 207 -12.17 19.29 -41.89
CA ALA A 207 -12.49 19.91 -40.62
C ALA A 207 -13.50 21.07 -40.76
N ARG A 208 -13.51 21.77 -41.92
CA ARG A 208 -14.46 22.86 -42.21
C ARG A 208 -15.80 22.38 -42.75
N ILE A 209 -15.82 21.28 -43.50
CA ILE A 209 -17.02 20.72 -44.15
C ILE A 209 -17.80 19.83 -43.20
N GLN A 210 -17.10 18.97 -42.47
CA GLN A 210 -17.68 17.99 -41.54
C GLN A 210 -18.00 18.67 -40.20
N VAL A 211 -18.98 19.56 -40.18
CA VAL A 211 -19.32 20.37 -38.99
C VAL A 211 -20.83 20.49 -38.83
N GLU A 212 -21.31 20.34 -37.59
CA GLU A 212 -22.63 20.79 -37.19
C GLU A 212 -22.54 22.07 -36.38
N ARG A 213 -23.34 23.06 -36.74
CA ARG A 213 -23.38 24.33 -35.99
C ARG A 213 -24.80 24.77 -35.70
N ALA A 214 -25.01 25.36 -34.53
CA ALA A 214 -26.26 26.00 -34.17
C ALA A 214 -26.40 27.29 -34.96
N GLY A 215 -27.51 27.44 -35.72
CA GLY A 215 -27.86 28.61 -36.51
C GLY A 215 -28.75 29.61 -35.76
N GLY A 216 -29.02 29.37 -34.47
CA GLY A 216 -29.91 30.20 -33.65
C GLY A 216 -31.37 29.78 -33.71
N LYS A 217 -32.25 30.73 -33.50
CA LYS A 217 -33.72 30.52 -33.49
C LYS A 217 -34.41 31.55 -34.39
N ALA A 218 -35.40 31.12 -35.12
CA ALA A 218 -36.27 32.00 -35.90
C ALA A 218 -37.74 31.75 -35.54
N GLU A 219 -38.56 32.76 -35.65
CA GLU A 219 -40.00 32.62 -35.54
C GLU A 219 -40.56 32.43 -36.96
N ILE A 220 -41.06 31.22 -37.21
CA ILE A 220 -41.58 30.80 -38.50
C ILE A 220 -43.02 30.32 -38.26
N GLU A 221 -43.97 30.90 -38.98
CA GLU A 221 -45.41 30.55 -38.89
C GLU A 221 -45.95 30.65 -37.44
N GLY A 222 -45.47 31.62 -36.65
CA GLY A 222 -45.90 31.80 -35.26
C GLY A 222 -45.34 30.79 -34.25
N ALA A 223 -44.40 29.94 -34.65
CA ALA A 223 -43.70 29.04 -33.78
C ALA A 223 -42.20 29.35 -33.77
N GLN A 224 -41.57 29.32 -32.59
CA GLN A 224 -40.12 29.46 -32.45
C GLN A 224 -39.42 28.17 -32.88
N GLN A 225 -38.68 28.19 -33.96
CA GLN A 225 -37.95 27.06 -34.54
C GLN A 225 -36.46 27.28 -34.38
N THR A 226 -35.74 26.17 -33.98
CA THR A 226 -34.29 26.16 -33.93
C THR A 226 -33.72 25.87 -35.30
N ILE A 227 -32.77 26.70 -35.74
CA ILE A 227 -32.04 26.52 -37.00
C ILE A 227 -30.74 25.75 -36.69
N ARG A 228 -30.49 24.68 -37.42
CA ARG A 228 -29.26 23.87 -37.34
C ARG A 228 -28.66 23.71 -38.72
N THR A 229 -27.34 23.87 -38.80
CA THR A 229 -26.56 23.48 -39.99
C THR A 229 -26.08 22.05 -39.79
N LEU A 230 -26.53 21.13 -40.63
CA LEU A 230 -26.18 19.71 -40.60
C LEU A 230 -25.19 19.44 -41.72
N GLY A 231 -23.88 19.56 -41.42
CA GLY A 231 -22.80 19.31 -42.36
C GLY A 231 -22.08 17.96 -42.14
N THR A 232 -22.43 17.24 -41.07
CA THR A 232 -21.78 15.92 -40.76
C THR A 232 -22.46 14.81 -41.53
N VAL A 233 -21.66 13.89 -42.09
CA VAL A 233 -22.17 12.66 -42.73
C VAL A 233 -22.36 11.54 -41.69
N GLY A 234 -23.27 10.60 -41.99
CA GLY A 234 -23.62 9.51 -41.11
C GLY A 234 -22.83 8.21 -41.36
N ASP A 235 -22.03 8.11 -42.42
CA ASP A 235 -21.25 6.94 -42.74
C ASP A 235 -19.98 7.25 -43.53
N ALA A 236 -19.06 6.29 -43.59
CA ALA A 236 -17.79 6.42 -44.29
C ALA A 236 -17.99 6.49 -45.82
N GLN A 237 -19.08 5.96 -46.37
CA GLN A 237 -19.38 5.99 -47.79
C GLN A 237 -19.74 7.41 -48.24
N ALA A 238 -20.58 8.08 -47.48
CA ALA A 238 -20.91 9.47 -47.80
C ALA A 238 -19.69 10.40 -47.69
N LEU A 239 -18.73 10.06 -46.79
CA LEU A 239 -17.46 10.80 -46.67
C LEU A 239 -16.62 10.67 -47.98
N ARG A 240 -16.64 9.52 -48.67
CA ARG A 240 -15.91 9.30 -49.93
C ARG A 240 -16.37 10.27 -51.02
N ASP A 241 -17.62 10.63 -51.01
CA ASP A 241 -18.22 11.50 -52.03
C ASP A 241 -18.02 12.96 -51.75
N TYR A 242 -17.40 13.36 -50.65
CA TYR A 242 -17.11 14.74 -50.35
C TYR A 242 -16.23 15.37 -51.41
N SER A 243 -16.58 16.59 -51.82
CA SER A 243 -15.82 17.37 -52.80
C SER A 243 -14.76 18.20 -52.09
N ILE A 244 -13.50 17.94 -52.41
CA ILE A 244 -12.33 18.68 -51.95
C ILE A 244 -11.95 19.69 -53.04
N ALA A 245 -11.83 20.95 -52.66
CA ALA A 245 -11.41 22.04 -53.56
C ALA A 245 -9.88 21.96 -53.78
N LEU A 246 -9.49 22.04 -55.04
CA LEU A 246 -8.08 22.11 -55.44
C LEU A 246 -7.60 23.56 -55.52
N PRO A 247 -6.31 23.85 -55.44
CA PRO A 247 -5.75 25.21 -55.57
C PRO A 247 -6.02 25.85 -56.93
N ASP A 248 -6.25 25.06 -57.97
CA ASP A 248 -6.58 25.54 -59.35
C ASP A 248 -8.06 25.87 -59.54
N GLY A 249 -8.88 25.82 -58.49
CA GLY A 249 -10.32 26.12 -58.54
C GLY A 249 -11.21 24.95 -58.96
N ARG A 250 -10.64 23.77 -59.28
CA ARG A 250 -11.41 22.55 -59.53
C ARG A 250 -11.81 21.91 -58.20
N ALA A 251 -12.78 21.02 -58.21
CA ALA A 251 -13.12 20.18 -57.07
C ALA A 251 -13.05 18.70 -57.48
N VAL A 252 -12.51 17.87 -56.62
CA VAL A 252 -12.44 16.43 -56.80
C VAL A 252 -13.05 15.70 -55.61
N ARG A 253 -13.57 14.50 -55.83
CA ARG A 253 -14.06 13.70 -54.72
C ARG A 253 -12.91 13.22 -53.84
N LEU A 254 -13.16 13.10 -52.52
CA LEU A 254 -12.20 12.59 -51.57
C LEU A 254 -11.70 11.20 -51.95
N SER A 255 -12.56 10.36 -52.55
CA SER A 255 -12.20 9.03 -53.08
C SER A 255 -11.14 9.05 -54.19
N THR A 256 -10.87 10.21 -54.82
CA THR A 256 -9.78 10.36 -55.77
C THR A 256 -8.43 10.61 -55.12
N LEU A 257 -8.44 11.16 -53.89
CA LEU A 257 -7.25 11.57 -53.14
C LEU A 257 -6.90 10.57 -52.02
N ALA A 258 -7.88 9.77 -51.58
CA ALA A 258 -7.75 8.92 -50.41
C ALA A 258 -8.62 7.67 -50.52
N THR A 259 -8.19 6.62 -49.81
CA THR A 259 -9.02 5.46 -49.48
C THR A 259 -9.69 5.70 -48.15
N VAL A 260 -11.02 5.77 -48.16
CA VAL A 260 -11.81 5.95 -46.93
C VAL A 260 -12.34 4.60 -46.47
N THR A 261 -11.99 4.18 -45.27
CA THR A 261 -12.41 2.90 -44.68
C THR A 261 -12.96 3.11 -43.30
N ASP A 262 -14.04 2.41 -42.94
CA ASP A 262 -14.51 2.26 -41.60
C ASP A 262 -13.80 1.07 -40.99
N ALA A 263 -12.90 1.29 -40.04
CA ALA A 263 -12.01 0.28 -39.53
C ALA A 263 -11.69 0.51 -38.05
N ALA A 264 -11.02 -0.45 -37.44
CA ALA A 264 -10.45 -0.26 -36.12
C ALA A 264 -9.23 0.68 -36.15
N ALA A 265 -9.03 1.44 -35.09
CA ALA A 265 -7.80 2.18 -34.85
C ALA A 265 -6.59 1.24 -34.77
N ASP A 266 -5.41 1.76 -35.08
CA ASP A 266 -4.19 0.98 -34.88
C ASP A 266 -4.04 0.63 -33.40
N PRO A 267 -3.91 -0.67 -33.02
CA PRO A 267 -3.87 -1.07 -31.63
C PRO A 267 -2.59 -0.54 -30.96
N THR A 268 -2.76 0.16 -29.85
CA THR A 268 -1.65 0.61 -28.98
C THR A 268 -1.41 -0.35 -27.82
N GLU A 269 -2.43 -1.18 -27.53
CA GLU A 269 -2.44 -2.14 -26.44
C GLU A 269 -2.99 -3.49 -26.94
N ALA A 270 -2.61 -4.55 -26.28
CA ALA A 270 -3.18 -5.87 -26.48
C ALA A 270 -3.33 -6.61 -25.15
N ALA A 271 -4.44 -7.34 -25.00
CA ALA A 271 -4.68 -8.25 -23.89
C ALA A 271 -4.90 -9.66 -24.41
N LEU A 272 -4.20 -10.63 -23.82
CA LEU A 272 -4.34 -12.04 -24.16
C LEU A 272 -4.59 -12.88 -22.91
N LEU A 273 -5.44 -13.86 -23.04
CA LEU A 273 -5.71 -14.86 -22.02
C LEU A 273 -5.36 -16.25 -22.59
N ASP A 274 -4.35 -16.90 -22.02
CA ASP A 274 -3.84 -18.18 -22.49
C ASP A 274 -3.51 -18.20 -23.99
N GLY A 275 -2.97 -17.08 -24.51
CA GLY A 275 -2.60 -16.89 -25.91
C GLY A 275 -3.74 -16.46 -26.83
N LYS A 276 -4.96 -16.31 -26.33
CA LYS A 276 -6.09 -15.81 -27.11
C LYS A 276 -6.32 -14.34 -26.85
N GLN A 277 -6.48 -13.56 -27.90
CA GLN A 277 -6.77 -12.14 -27.77
C GLN A 277 -8.15 -11.94 -27.11
N VAL A 278 -8.19 -11.06 -26.12
CA VAL A 278 -9.38 -10.69 -25.37
C VAL A 278 -9.44 -9.20 -25.15
N VAL A 279 -10.60 -8.69 -24.73
CA VAL A 279 -10.73 -7.34 -24.17
C VAL A 279 -10.93 -7.50 -22.68
N ALA A 280 -10.03 -6.94 -21.89
CA ALA A 280 -10.14 -6.96 -20.44
C ALA A 280 -10.64 -5.63 -19.90
N PHE A 281 -11.16 -5.63 -18.69
CA PHE A 281 -11.53 -4.44 -17.97
C PHE A 281 -11.21 -4.59 -16.49
N SER A 282 -10.68 -3.55 -15.93
CA SER A 282 -10.33 -3.45 -14.51
C SER A 282 -11.27 -2.48 -13.79
N MET A 283 -11.47 -2.73 -12.50
CA MET A 283 -12.33 -1.91 -11.67
C MET A 283 -11.61 -1.50 -10.40
N SER A 284 -11.75 -0.23 -10.02
CA SER A 284 -11.32 0.29 -8.74
C SER A 284 -12.52 0.58 -7.84
N ARG A 285 -12.30 0.64 -6.51
CA ARG A 285 -13.35 0.91 -5.55
C ARG A 285 -13.38 2.36 -5.08
N THR A 286 -14.55 2.79 -4.63
CA THR A 286 -14.69 4.06 -3.90
C THR A 286 -14.16 3.89 -2.47
N ARG A 287 -13.47 4.88 -1.96
CA ARG A 287 -12.98 4.87 -0.57
C ARG A 287 -14.14 4.66 0.42
N GLY A 288 -13.87 3.92 1.49
CA GLY A 288 -14.88 3.58 2.49
C GLY A 288 -15.84 2.49 2.10
N SER A 289 -15.79 1.98 0.87
CA SER A 289 -16.61 0.84 0.45
C SER A 289 -15.97 -0.49 0.84
N SER A 290 -16.79 -1.47 1.16
CA SER A 290 -16.35 -2.84 1.45
C SER A 290 -15.98 -3.56 0.16
N GLU A 291 -14.75 -4.07 0.06
CA GLU A 291 -14.27 -4.86 -1.09
C GLU A 291 -15.18 -6.06 -1.35
N VAL A 292 -15.55 -6.79 -0.32
CA VAL A 292 -16.43 -7.97 -0.38
C VAL A 292 -17.84 -7.62 -0.88
N LYS A 293 -18.41 -6.47 -0.45
CA LYS A 293 -19.73 -6.04 -0.93
C LYS A 293 -19.68 -5.58 -2.38
N VAL A 294 -18.59 -4.92 -2.79
CA VAL A 294 -18.38 -4.53 -4.19
C VAL A 294 -18.26 -5.76 -5.07
N GLU A 295 -17.49 -6.76 -4.67
CA GLU A 295 -17.35 -8.04 -5.38
C GLU A 295 -18.72 -8.71 -5.61
N ALA A 296 -19.48 -8.88 -4.55
CA ALA A 296 -20.81 -9.48 -4.66
C ALA A 296 -21.73 -8.72 -5.62
N GLY A 297 -21.67 -7.38 -5.61
CA GLY A 297 -22.42 -6.53 -6.53
C GLY A 297 -21.95 -6.67 -7.97
N VAL A 298 -20.64 -6.74 -8.19
CA VAL A 298 -20.03 -6.94 -9.51
C VAL A 298 -20.41 -8.30 -10.08
N HIS A 299 -20.30 -9.38 -9.29
CA HIS A 299 -20.73 -10.71 -9.73
C HIS A 299 -22.19 -10.73 -10.15
N ALA A 300 -23.09 -10.16 -9.33
CA ALA A 300 -24.52 -10.08 -9.66
C ALA A 300 -24.78 -9.28 -10.96
N ALA A 301 -24.01 -8.20 -11.20
CA ALA A 301 -24.13 -7.40 -12.41
C ALA A 301 -23.61 -8.16 -13.65
N LEU A 302 -22.46 -8.86 -13.52
CA LEU A 302 -21.90 -9.69 -14.60
C LEU A 302 -22.81 -10.87 -14.93
N ASP A 303 -23.39 -11.53 -13.95
CA ASP A 303 -24.36 -12.63 -14.16
C ASP A 303 -25.60 -12.16 -14.92
N LYS A 304 -26.08 -10.95 -14.60
CA LYS A 304 -27.18 -10.32 -15.34
C LYS A 304 -26.81 -10.05 -16.79
N ILE A 305 -25.63 -9.46 -17.05
CA ILE A 305 -25.15 -9.21 -18.42
C ILE A 305 -25.02 -10.54 -19.18
N LYS A 306 -24.49 -11.59 -18.54
CA LYS A 306 -24.36 -12.92 -19.15
C LYS A 306 -25.72 -13.54 -19.50
N ALA A 307 -26.74 -13.32 -18.67
CA ALA A 307 -28.09 -13.74 -18.95
C ALA A 307 -28.76 -12.98 -20.11
N ASP A 308 -28.50 -11.68 -20.20
CA ASP A 308 -29.04 -10.80 -21.25
C ASP A 308 -28.33 -11.01 -22.61
N HIS A 309 -27.07 -11.49 -22.60
CA HIS A 309 -26.24 -11.71 -23.79
C HIS A 309 -25.70 -13.16 -23.86
N PRO A 310 -26.47 -14.14 -24.36
CA PRO A 310 -26.02 -15.52 -24.47
C PRO A 310 -24.79 -15.66 -25.40
N GLY A 311 -23.76 -16.36 -24.96
CA GLY A 311 -22.52 -16.57 -25.72
C GLY A 311 -21.35 -15.68 -25.29
N ILE A 312 -21.55 -14.83 -24.29
CA ILE A 312 -20.49 -14.04 -23.64
C ILE A 312 -20.10 -14.73 -22.33
N ASP A 313 -18.80 -14.79 -22.04
CA ASP A 313 -18.28 -15.26 -20.77
C ASP A 313 -17.30 -14.26 -20.18
N PHE A 314 -17.22 -14.23 -18.84
CA PHE A 314 -16.29 -13.38 -18.11
C PHE A 314 -15.31 -14.27 -17.35
N ARG A 315 -14.02 -14.09 -17.60
CA ARG A 315 -12.95 -14.80 -16.89
C ARG A 315 -12.26 -13.85 -15.94
N LEU A 316 -12.23 -14.20 -14.65
CA LEU A 316 -11.47 -13.47 -13.66
C LEU A 316 -9.97 -13.64 -13.95
N VAL A 317 -9.27 -12.52 -14.10
CA VAL A 317 -7.83 -12.47 -14.36
C VAL A 317 -7.06 -12.21 -13.07
N THR A 318 -7.42 -11.14 -12.38
CA THR A 318 -6.82 -10.78 -11.10
C THR A 318 -7.89 -10.28 -10.14
N THR A 319 -7.72 -10.59 -8.87
CA THR A 319 -8.49 -9.99 -7.78
C THR A 319 -7.61 -9.78 -6.56
N ALA A 320 -7.76 -8.64 -5.93
CA ALA A 320 -7.17 -8.36 -4.62
C ALA A 320 -8.04 -8.93 -3.48
N ILE A 321 -9.27 -9.32 -3.78
CA ILE A 321 -10.30 -9.67 -2.78
C ILE A 321 -10.10 -11.07 -2.23
N ASP A 322 -9.60 -12.02 -3.02
CA ASP A 322 -9.25 -13.37 -2.54
C ASP A 322 -8.31 -13.31 -1.34
N GLU A 323 -7.38 -12.35 -1.37
CA GLU A 323 -6.45 -12.14 -0.28
C GLU A 323 -7.13 -11.48 0.93
N THR A 324 -8.05 -10.54 0.68
CA THR A 324 -8.87 -9.94 1.72
C THR A 324 -9.71 -11.00 2.44
N HIS A 325 -10.35 -11.90 1.70
CA HIS A 325 -11.09 -13.03 2.26
C HIS A 325 -10.18 -13.96 3.06
N ARG A 326 -9.07 -14.42 2.47
CA ARG A 326 -8.11 -15.30 3.17
C ARG A 326 -7.56 -14.66 4.45
N SER A 327 -7.21 -13.38 4.39
CA SER A 327 -6.70 -12.64 5.55
C SER A 327 -7.76 -12.48 6.63
N TYR A 328 -9.01 -12.22 6.24
CA TYR A 328 -10.14 -12.12 7.17
C TYR A 328 -10.44 -13.46 7.83
N ASP A 329 -10.61 -14.52 7.07
CA ASP A 329 -10.94 -15.86 7.57
C ASP A 329 -9.83 -16.43 8.44
N SER A 330 -8.58 -16.28 8.00
CA SER A 330 -7.38 -16.66 8.78
C SER A 330 -7.33 -15.90 10.11
N SER A 331 -7.59 -14.58 10.10
CA SER A 331 -7.60 -13.76 11.33
C SER A 331 -8.68 -14.20 12.30
N MET A 332 -9.89 -14.45 11.80
CA MET A 332 -11.00 -14.92 12.62
C MET A 332 -10.72 -16.30 13.22
N THR A 333 -10.15 -17.20 12.42
CA THR A 333 -9.75 -18.54 12.88
C THR A 333 -8.68 -18.44 13.98
N MET A 334 -7.60 -17.69 13.76
CA MET A 334 -6.53 -17.46 14.75
C MET A 334 -7.07 -16.84 16.04
N LEU A 335 -8.04 -15.90 15.94
CA LEU A 335 -8.66 -15.26 17.08
C LEU A 335 -9.42 -16.29 17.95
N TRP A 336 -10.20 -17.18 17.32
CA TRP A 336 -10.93 -18.23 18.02
C TRP A 336 -10.00 -19.29 18.59
N GLU A 337 -9.01 -19.75 17.84
CA GLU A 337 -8.03 -20.74 18.30
C GLU A 337 -7.19 -20.19 19.47
N GLY A 338 -6.72 -18.94 19.35
CA GLY A 338 -5.99 -18.26 20.42
C GLY A 338 -6.82 -18.09 21.68
N ALA A 339 -8.09 -17.70 21.55
CA ALA A 339 -9.01 -17.58 22.67
C ALA A 339 -9.23 -18.95 23.37
N LEU A 340 -9.44 -20.01 22.60
CA LEU A 340 -9.63 -21.37 23.14
C LEU A 340 -8.38 -21.87 23.85
N LEU A 341 -7.18 -21.68 23.29
CA LEU A 341 -5.94 -22.08 23.92
C LEU A 341 -5.66 -21.30 25.20
N ALA A 342 -5.90 -19.98 25.21
CA ALA A 342 -5.77 -19.17 26.41
C ALA A 342 -6.72 -19.67 27.52
N LEU A 343 -7.98 -19.96 27.17
CA LEU A 343 -8.96 -20.49 28.11
C LEU A 343 -8.62 -21.88 28.61
N LEU A 344 -8.03 -22.73 27.76
CA LEU A 344 -7.53 -24.05 28.17
C LEU A 344 -6.42 -23.91 29.25
N VAL A 345 -5.48 -22.98 29.10
CA VAL A 345 -4.44 -22.70 30.09
C VAL A 345 -5.08 -22.21 31.40
N VAL A 346 -6.05 -21.28 31.32
CA VAL A 346 -6.77 -20.80 32.50
C VAL A 346 -7.45 -21.94 33.25
N TRP A 347 -8.14 -22.83 32.53
CA TRP A 347 -8.79 -23.99 33.13
C TRP A 347 -7.78 -24.94 33.79
N LEU A 348 -6.64 -25.17 33.15
CA LEU A 348 -5.59 -26.05 33.71
C LEU A 348 -5.05 -25.55 35.06
N PHE A 349 -4.91 -24.24 35.20
CA PHE A 349 -4.41 -23.60 36.43
C PHE A 349 -5.48 -23.48 37.50
N LEU A 350 -6.66 -22.94 37.17
CA LEU A 350 -7.73 -22.72 38.13
C LEU A 350 -8.44 -24.01 38.53
N ARG A 351 -8.52 -24.98 37.63
CA ARG A 351 -9.21 -26.27 37.80
C ARG A 351 -10.67 -26.10 38.28
N ASP A 352 -11.29 -24.99 37.95
CA ASP A 352 -12.68 -24.65 38.21
C ASP A 352 -13.34 -24.18 36.93
N TRP A 353 -14.30 -24.95 36.45
CA TRP A 353 -15.05 -24.66 35.24
C TRP A 353 -15.85 -23.35 35.32
N ARG A 354 -16.33 -23.01 36.51
CA ARG A 354 -17.11 -21.77 36.70
C ARG A 354 -16.23 -20.53 36.62
N ALA A 355 -15.08 -20.58 37.23
CA ALA A 355 -14.07 -19.53 37.13
C ALA A 355 -13.60 -19.34 35.70
N THR A 356 -13.37 -20.44 34.95
CA THR A 356 -13.02 -20.39 33.54
C THR A 356 -14.12 -19.79 32.68
N TRP A 357 -15.40 -20.08 32.94
CA TRP A 357 -16.52 -19.46 32.23
C TRP A 357 -16.60 -17.96 32.46
N VAL A 358 -16.35 -17.47 33.66
CA VAL A 358 -16.29 -16.03 33.93
C VAL A 358 -15.19 -15.36 33.12
N ALA A 359 -14.00 -15.98 33.06
CA ALA A 359 -12.90 -15.51 32.22
C ALA A 359 -13.25 -15.56 30.72
N ALA A 360 -13.92 -16.63 30.28
CA ALA A 360 -14.30 -16.80 28.88
C ALA A 360 -15.26 -15.70 28.38
N LEU A 361 -16.24 -15.33 29.22
CA LEU A 361 -17.19 -14.28 28.89
C LEU A 361 -16.55 -12.89 28.82
N ALA A 362 -15.44 -12.66 29.49
CA ALA A 362 -14.73 -11.39 29.45
C ALA A 362 -14.20 -11.06 28.04
N LEU A 363 -13.78 -12.06 27.26
CA LEU A 363 -13.27 -11.86 25.90
C LEU A 363 -14.28 -11.21 24.95
N PRO A 364 -15.45 -11.85 24.66
CA PRO A 364 -16.41 -11.26 23.74
C PRO A 364 -16.98 -9.94 24.26
N LEU A 365 -17.16 -9.81 25.58
CA LEU A 365 -17.64 -8.58 26.19
C LEU A 365 -16.65 -7.42 26.13
N SER A 366 -15.38 -7.66 25.84
CA SER A 366 -14.37 -6.62 25.59
C SER A 366 -14.22 -6.33 24.10
N ILE A 367 -14.26 -7.35 23.25
CA ILE A 367 -14.04 -7.22 21.79
C ILE A 367 -15.26 -6.63 21.09
N ILE A 368 -16.47 -7.13 21.38
CA ILE A 368 -17.68 -6.71 20.68
C ILE A 368 -17.92 -5.20 20.76
N PRO A 369 -17.85 -4.55 21.94
CA PRO A 369 -18.00 -3.11 22.01
C PRO A 369 -16.95 -2.30 21.24
N THR A 370 -15.76 -2.87 21.03
CA THR A 370 -14.70 -2.24 20.25
C THR A 370 -15.12 -1.96 18.81
N PHE A 371 -15.92 -2.85 18.20
CA PHE A 371 -16.45 -2.64 16.85
C PHE A 371 -17.36 -1.40 16.73
N ALA A 372 -18.12 -1.06 17.79
CA ALA A 372 -18.92 0.17 17.79
C ALA A 372 -18.02 1.42 17.70
N VAL A 373 -16.91 1.42 18.45
CA VAL A 373 -15.96 2.53 18.45
C VAL A 373 -15.21 2.59 17.11
N MET A 374 -14.82 1.45 16.55
CA MET A 374 -14.21 1.38 15.22
C MET A 374 -15.14 1.98 14.16
N TYR A 375 -16.42 1.62 14.17
CA TYR A 375 -17.42 2.19 13.27
C TYR A 375 -17.57 3.71 13.46
N PHE A 376 -17.62 4.19 14.69
CA PHE A 376 -17.74 5.61 15.01
C PHE A 376 -16.55 6.43 14.49
N PHE A 377 -15.34 5.86 14.54
CA PHE A 377 -14.13 6.50 14.00
C PHE A 377 -13.96 6.33 12.47
N GLY A 378 -14.86 5.62 11.81
CA GLY A 378 -14.79 5.36 10.37
C GLY A 378 -13.68 4.39 9.98
N PHE A 379 -13.29 3.48 10.89
CA PHE A 379 -12.29 2.45 10.62
C PHE A 379 -12.87 1.31 9.78
N THR A 380 -11.98 0.48 9.22
CA THR A 380 -12.35 -0.69 8.44
C THR A 380 -11.91 -1.98 9.14
N LEU A 381 -12.55 -3.09 8.81
CA LEU A 381 -12.05 -4.43 9.16
C LEU A 381 -10.98 -4.80 8.14
N ASN A 382 -9.74 -4.56 8.48
CA ASN A 382 -8.59 -4.77 7.60
C ASN A 382 -7.51 -5.59 8.31
N MET A 383 -6.47 -5.95 7.56
CA MET A 383 -5.35 -6.75 8.09
C MET A 383 -4.74 -6.17 9.36
N ILE A 384 -4.66 -4.82 9.47
CA ILE A 384 -4.05 -4.13 10.60
C ILE A 384 -4.96 -4.11 11.82
N THR A 385 -6.26 -3.84 11.63
CA THR A 385 -7.24 -3.85 12.74
C THR A 385 -7.51 -5.26 13.24
N LEU A 386 -7.55 -6.25 12.35
CA LEU A 386 -7.66 -7.67 12.71
C LEU A 386 -6.39 -8.17 13.41
N LEU A 387 -5.21 -7.68 13.02
CA LEU A 387 -3.97 -7.93 13.73
C LEU A 387 -4.04 -7.38 15.16
N ALA A 388 -4.53 -6.13 15.34
CA ALA A 388 -4.70 -5.53 16.65
C ALA A 388 -5.62 -6.38 17.54
N LEU A 389 -6.75 -6.83 17.02
CA LEU A 389 -7.69 -7.67 17.76
C LEU A 389 -7.08 -9.03 18.12
N SER A 390 -6.41 -9.69 17.17
CA SER A 390 -5.78 -11.00 17.41
C SER A 390 -4.70 -10.94 18.49
N VAL A 391 -3.89 -9.88 18.47
CA VAL A 391 -2.85 -9.61 19.47
C VAL A 391 -3.45 -9.36 20.84
N VAL A 392 -4.49 -8.52 20.90
CA VAL A 392 -5.06 -8.09 22.16
C VAL A 392 -5.87 -9.20 22.84
N VAL A 393 -6.37 -10.21 22.10
CA VAL A 393 -7.08 -11.38 22.70
C VAL A 393 -6.30 -12.02 23.83
N GLY A 394 -5.00 -12.29 23.65
CA GLY A 394 -4.16 -12.85 24.70
C GLY A 394 -4.06 -11.96 25.94
N ILE A 395 -4.18 -10.65 25.76
CA ILE A 395 -4.06 -9.65 26.81
C ILE A 395 -5.39 -9.43 27.54
N LEU A 396 -6.52 -9.49 26.82
CA LEU A 396 -7.86 -9.20 27.35
C LEU A 396 -8.31 -10.21 28.43
N VAL A 397 -7.88 -11.47 28.27
CA VAL A 397 -8.20 -12.51 29.26
C VAL A 397 -7.49 -12.26 30.58
N ASP A 398 -6.33 -11.65 30.54
CA ASP A 398 -5.39 -11.50 31.64
C ASP A 398 -5.96 -10.66 32.80
N ASP A 399 -6.65 -9.54 32.50
CA ASP A 399 -7.27 -8.70 33.52
C ASP A 399 -8.35 -9.47 34.30
N ALA A 400 -9.16 -10.26 33.61
CA ALA A 400 -10.17 -11.13 34.22
C ALA A 400 -9.54 -12.27 35.04
N ILE A 401 -8.42 -12.83 34.57
CA ILE A 401 -7.68 -13.90 35.24
C ILE A 401 -7.16 -13.43 36.59
N VAL A 402 -6.50 -12.28 36.64
CA VAL A 402 -5.93 -11.73 37.89
C VAL A 402 -7.03 -11.44 38.90
N GLU A 403 -8.17 -10.89 38.44
CA GLU A 403 -9.33 -10.62 39.29
C GLU A 403 -9.93 -11.91 39.84
N ILE A 404 -10.17 -12.91 39.01
CA ILE A 404 -10.75 -14.21 39.40
C ILE A 404 -9.82 -14.95 40.36
N GLU A 405 -8.54 -14.98 40.10
CA GLU A 405 -7.55 -15.65 40.96
C GLU A 405 -7.55 -15.05 42.36
N ASN A 406 -7.54 -13.72 42.48
CA ASN A 406 -7.60 -13.05 43.76
C ASN A 406 -8.93 -13.35 44.49
N ILE A 407 -10.05 -13.39 43.77
CA ILE A 407 -11.34 -13.79 44.35
C ILE A 407 -11.30 -15.24 44.85
N VAL A 408 -10.75 -16.17 44.08
CA VAL A 408 -10.59 -17.59 44.45
C VAL A 408 -9.68 -17.74 45.67
N ARG A 409 -8.62 -16.90 45.79
CA ARG A 409 -7.77 -16.87 46.99
C ARG A 409 -8.57 -16.48 48.24
N HIS A 410 -9.42 -15.43 48.17
CA HIS A 410 -10.30 -15.03 49.28
C HIS A 410 -11.35 -16.10 49.61
N LEU A 411 -11.85 -16.82 48.62
CA LEU A 411 -12.76 -17.95 48.84
C LEU A 411 -12.08 -19.09 49.57
N ARG A 412 -10.79 -19.37 49.29
CA ARG A 412 -9.97 -20.37 50.02
C ARG A 412 -9.67 -19.98 51.47
N MET A 413 -9.71 -18.67 51.78
CA MET A 413 -9.62 -18.17 53.16
C MET A 413 -10.94 -18.35 53.93
N GLY A 414 -11.98 -18.98 53.36
CA GLY A 414 -13.26 -19.28 53.99
C GLY A 414 -14.28 -18.16 53.92
N LYS A 415 -14.05 -17.07 53.15
CA LYS A 415 -15.00 -15.97 53.01
C LYS A 415 -16.18 -16.33 52.09
N PRO A 416 -17.40 -15.84 52.36
CA PRO A 416 -18.52 -16.04 51.46
C PRO A 416 -18.30 -15.34 50.13
N PRO A 417 -18.85 -15.87 48.98
CA PRO A 417 -18.53 -15.40 47.65
C PRO A 417 -18.74 -13.90 47.41
N LEU A 418 -19.79 -13.34 47.98
CA LEU A 418 -20.10 -11.91 47.82
C LEU A 418 -19.09 -11.00 48.54
N GLU A 419 -18.64 -11.42 49.69
CA GLU A 419 -17.65 -10.70 50.49
C GLU A 419 -16.24 -10.88 49.90
N ALA A 420 -15.91 -12.11 49.51
CA ALA A 420 -14.66 -12.45 48.85
C ALA A 420 -14.49 -11.61 47.56
N ALA A 421 -15.49 -11.52 46.70
CA ALA A 421 -15.46 -10.73 45.50
C ALA A 421 -15.34 -9.23 45.78
N ARG A 422 -16.01 -8.70 46.81
CA ARG A 422 -15.94 -7.28 47.15
C ARG A 422 -14.55 -6.87 47.69
N GLU A 423 -13.96 -7.68 48.57
CA GLU A 423 -12.66 -7.41 49.17
C GLU A 423 -11.55 -7.62 48.19
N ALA A 424 -11.55 -8.73 47.44
CA ALA A 424 -10.57 -9.02 46.42
C ALA A 424 -10.52 -7.93 45.35
N ALA A 425 -11.67 -7.50 44.84
CA ALA A 425 -11.75 -6.43 43.88
C ALA A 425 -11.29 -5.06 44.43
N GLY A 426 -11.38 -4.87 45.75
CA GLY A 426 -10.83 -3.69 46.43
C GLY A 426 -9.30 -3.72 46.50
N GLU A 427 -8.74 -4.88 46.85
CA GLU A 427 -7.31 -5.09 47.05
C GLU A 427 -6.48 -4.85 45.80
N ILE A 428 -6.89 -5.40 44.65
CA ILE A 428 -6.13 -5.28 43.42
C ILE A 428 -6.64 -4.19 42.46
N GLY A 429 -7.61 -3.40 42.92
CA GLY A 429 -8.32 -2.44 42.07
C GLY A 429 -7.41 -1.41 41.39
N ASN A 430 -6.48 -0.85 42.13
CA ASN A 430 -5.54 0.14 41.65
C ASN A 430 -4.52 -0.51 40.70
N ALA A 431 -4.03 -1.71 40.99
CA ALA A 431 -3.12 -2.44 40.17
C ALA A 431 -3.73 -2.77 38.79
N VAL A 432 -4.99 -3.23 38.74
CA VAL A 432 -5.67 -3.54 37.46
C VAL A 432 -5.90 -2.27 36.65
N ILE A 433 -6.27 -1.15 37.29
CA ILE A 433 -6.37 0.14 36.58
C ILE A 433 -5.00 0.57 36.07
N ALA A 434 -3.94 0.45 36.86
CA ALA A 434 -2.58 0.78 36.46
C ALA A 434 -2.13 -0.03 35.24
N THR A 435 -2.30 -1.34 35.30
CA THR A 435 -1.87 -2.25 34.22
C THR A 435 -2.60 -2.00 32.90
N SER A 436 -3.93 -1.81 32.95
CA SER A 436 -4.70 -1.56 31.73
C SER A 436 -4.44 -0.17 31.16
N LEU A 437 -4.31 0.88 32.01
CA LEU A 437 -3.96 2.22 31.55
C LEU A 437 -2.54 2.31 30.99
N THR A 438 -1.57 1.62 31.59
CA THR A 438 -0.20 1.57 31.05
C THR A 438 -0.16 0.87 29.69
N LEU A 439 -0.95 -0.18 29.52
CA LEU A 439 -1.06 -0.89 28.24
C LEU A 439 -1.73 0.01 27.18
N ALA A 440 -2.81 0.69 27.50
CA ALA A 440 -3.44 1.66 26.61
C ALA A 440 -2.46 2.81 26.27
N ALA A 441 -1.67 3.28 27.24
CA ALA A 441 -0.68 4.33 27.07
C ALA A 441 0.48 3.94 26.14
N VAL A 442 0.73 2.66 25.92
CA VAL A 442 1.70 2.18 24.91
C VAL A 442 1.12 2.27 23.50
N PHE A 443 -0.17 1.93 23.34
CA PHE A 443 -0.79 1.89 22.00
C PHE A 443 -1.17 3.28 21.48
N VAL A 444 -1.54 4.22 22.36
CA VAL A 444 -1.97 5.57 21.96
C VAL A 444 -0.88 6.33 21.17
N PRO A 445 0.41 6.38 21.56
CA PRO A 445 1.44 7.07 20.78
C PRO A 445 1.60 6.54 19.36
N VAL A 446 1.35 5.26 19.12
CA VAL A 446 1.39 4.64 17.78
C VAL A 446 0.32 5.24 16.86
N ALA A 447 -0.84 5.58 17.41
CA ALA A 447 -1.92 6.22 16.66
C ALA A 447 -1.58 7.67 16.24
N PHE A 448 -0.55 8.27 16.82
CA PHE A 448 -0.07 9.63 16.52
C PHE A 448 1.29 9.67 15.84
N MET A 449 1.76 8.55 15.32
CA MET A 449 2.99 8.51 14.53
C MET A 449 2.86 9.42 13.28
N PRO A 450 3.92 10.14 12.90
CA PRO A 450 3.93 10.91 11.66
C PRO A 450 4.07 10.00 10.44
N GLY A 451 3.81 10.56 9.26
CA GLY A 451 4.10 9.91 7.99
C GLY A 451 3.11 8.82 7.58
N ILE A 452 3.50 8.04 6.58
CA ILE A 452 2.71 6.93 6.04
C ILE A 452 2.46 5.88 7.12
N ALA A 453 3.49 5.55 7.89
CA ALA A 453 3.38 4.62 9.01
C ALA A 453 2.28 5.02 9.99
N GLY A 454 2.19 6.30 10.35
CA GLY A 454 1.16 6.79 11.25
C GLY A 454 -0.26 6.61 10.73
N LYS A 455 -0.46 6.79 9.43
CA LYS A 455 -1.78 6.55 8.80
C LYS A 455 -2.18 5.07 8.90
N PHE A 456 -1.25 4.13 8.63
CA PHE A 456 -1.49 2.70 8.79
C PHE A 456 -1.78 2.31 10.23
N PHE A 457 -0.98 2.81 11.18
CA PHE A 457 -1.06 2.36 12.57
C PHE A 457 -2.04 3.13 13.44
N ARG A 458 -2.65 4.18 12.93
CA ARG A 458 -3.71 4.91 13.62
C ARG A 458 -4.87 3.99 14.00
N GLU A 459 -5.32 3.16 13.06
CA GLU A 459 -6.40 2.21 13.29
C GLU A 459 -5.97 1.11 14.27
N PHE A 460 -4.72 0.62 14.18
CA PHE A 460 -4.16 -0.35 15.11
C PHE A 460 -4.16 0.19 16.54
N GLY A 461 -3.55 1.36 16.75
CA GLY A 461 -3.37 1.94 18.08
C GLY A 461 -4.70 2.21 18.79
N TRP A 462 -5.66 2.83 18.08
CA TRP A 462 -6.98 3.09 18.65
C TRP A 462 -7.79 1.82 18.88
N THR A 463 -7.76 0.84 17.98
CA THR A 463 -8.46 -0.44 18.15
C THR A 463 -7.92 -1.20 19.37
N ALA A 464 -6.59 -1.32 19.49
CA ALA A 464 -5.96 -1.99 20.62
C ALA A 464 -6.23 -1.25 21.95
N ALA A 465 -6.04 0.06 22.00
CA ALA A 465 -6.30 0.85 23.19
C ALA A 465 -7.76 0.77 23.65
N THR A 466 -8.71 0.84 22.71
CA THR A 466 -10.14 0.75 23.00
C THR A 466 -10.52 -0.63 23.56
N ALA A 467 -10.00 -1.70 22.97
CA ALA A 467 -10.24 -3.07 23.44
C ALA A 467 -9.71 -3.26 24.87
N VAL A 468 -8.52 -2.75 25.16
CA VAL A 468 -7.94 -2.77 26.53
C VAL A 468 -8.79 -1.98 27.52
N LEU A 469 -9.30 -0.81 27.14
CA LEU A 469 -10.19 -0.02 28.01
C LEU A 469 -11.53 -0.72 28.26
N PHE A 470 -12.09 -1.41 27.28
CA PHE A 470 -13.28 -2.25 27.51
C PHE A 470 -12.95 -3.46 28.39
N SER A 471 -11.76 -4.07 28.25
CA SER A 471 -11.29 -5.13 29.16
C SER A 471 -11.24 -4.63 30.61
N LEU A 472 -10.71 -3.44 30.84
CA LEU A 472 -10.70 -2.82 32.17
C LEU A 472 -12.13 -2.65 32.72
N LEU A 473 -13.06 -2.19 31.88
CA LEU A 473 -14.47 -2.05 32.31
C LEU A 473 -15.09 -3.40 32.66
N VAL A 474 -14.84 -4.43 31.86
CA VAL A 474 -15.30 -5.80 32.14
C VAL A 474 -14.67 -6.33 33.43
N ALA A 475 -13.36 -6.22 33.58
CA ALA A 475 -12.64 -6.68 34.78
C ALA A 475 -13.12 -5.97 36.06
N ARG A 476 -13.47 -4.69 35.98
CA ARG A 476 -13.90 -3.90 37.17
C ARG A 476 -15.38 -3.97 37.47
N LEU A 477 -16.24 -4.26 36.49
CA LEU A 477 -17.71 -4.24 36.69
C LEU A 477 -18.30 -5.65 36.59
N LEU A 478 -18.02 -6.39 35.51
CA LEU A 478 -18.67 -7.69 35.25
C LEU A 478 -18.00 -8.85 35.95
N THR A 479 -16.65 -8.95 35.82
CA THR A 479 -15.91 -10.10 36.38
C THR A 479 -16.14 -10.29 37.89
N PRO A 480 -16.02 -9.27 38.77
CA PRO A 480 -16.29 -9.42 40.19
C PRO A 480 -17.77 -9.71 40.48
N MET A 481 -18.66 -9.11 39.69
CA MET A 481 -20.10 -9.35 39.85
C MET A 481 -20.45 -10.80 39.47
N MET A 482 -19.99 -11.29 38.32
CA MET A 482 -20.22 -12.66 37.90
C MET A 482 -19.59 -13.68 38.86
N ALA A 483 -18.38 -13.41 39.33
CA ALA A 483 -17.67 -14.24 40.29
C ALA A 483 -18.46 -14.34 41.63
N ALA A 484 -19.01 -13.23 42.12
CA ALA A 484 -19.81 -13.19 43.37
C ALA A 484 -21.05 -14.07 43.34
N TYR A 485 -21.68 -14.23 42.16
CA TYR A 485 -22.91 -15.01 41.98
C TYR A 485 -22.68 -16.42 41.43
N LEU A 486 -21.58 -16.70 40.72
CA LEU A 486 -21.35 -17.98 40.03
C LEU A 486 -20.36 -18.90 40.77
N LEU A 487 -19.39 -18.34 41.53
CA LEU A 487 -18.38 -19.14 42.22
C LEU A 487 -18.92 -19.75 43.49
N LYS A 488 -18.37 -20.92 43.87
CA LYS A 488 -18.71 -21.61 45.13
C LYS A 488 -17.51 -21.52 46.07
N PRO A 489 -17.75 -21.68 47.41
CA PRO A 489 -16.65 -21.79 48.38
C PRO A 489 -15.68 -22.91 48.00
N HIS A 490 -14.41 -22.64 48.12
CA HIS A 490 -13.32 -23.58 47.84
C HIS A 490 -12.70 -24.09 49.12
N GLY A 491 -12.05 -25.25 49.08
CA GLY A 491 -11.35 -25.82 50.22
C GLY A 491 -10.08 -25.03 50.58
N GLU A 492 -9.51 -25.38 51.74
CA GLU A 492 -8.34 -24.72 52.39
C GLU A 492 -7.10 -24.59 51.46
N GLU A 493 -6.29 -23.61 51.73
CA GLU A 493 -5.04 -23.28 51.04
C GLU A 493 -4.04 -24.46 51.15
N LYS A 494 -3.49 -24.92 50.03
CA LYS A 494 -2.50 -26.00 50.02
C LYS A 494 -1.10 -25.46 50.34
N PRO A 495 -0.22 -26.25 51.05
CA PRO A 495 1.15 -25.83 51.31
C PRO A 495 1.92 -25.61 50.01
N ASP A 496 2.95 -24.73 50.09
CA ASP A 496 3.79 -24.38 48.96
C ASP A 496 4.37 -25.60 48.25
N SER A 497 4.35 -25.54 46.91
CA SER A 497 4.96 -26.59 46.08
C SER A 497 6.47 -26.57 46.21
N ARG A 498 7.14 -27.70 45.97
CA ARG A 498 8.64 -27.80 45.94
C ARG A 498 9.26 -26.78 44.97
N LEU A 499 8.57 -26.48 43.86
CA LEU A 499 8.99 -25.48 42.87
C LEU A 499 8.92 -24.08 43.47
N MET A 500 7.90 -23.75 44.23
CA MET A 500 7.77 -22.46 44.92
C MET A 500 8.89 -22.22 45.91
N VAL A 501 9.19 -23.22 46.73
CA VAL A 501 10.30 -23.16 47.71
C VAL A 501 11.66 -22.98 46.99
N TRP A 502 11.88 -23.68 45.88
CA TRP A 502 13.10 -23.55 45.08
C TRP A 502 13.21 -22.14 44.48
N TYR A 503 12.13 -21.60 43.92
CA TYR A 503 12.05 -20.24 43.36
C TYR A 503 12.31 -19.16 44.44
N LEU A 504 11.67 -19.25 45.60
CA LEU A 504 11.89 -18.31 46.71
C LEU A 504 13.36 -18.32 47.20
N GLY A 505 14.04 -19.46 47.11
CA GLY A 505 15.48 -19.55 47.37
C GLY A 505 16.32 -18.72 46.38
N TRP A 506 15.91 -18.68 45.09
CA TRP A 506 16.56 -17.81 44.09
C TRP A 506 16.29 -16.33 44.34
N VAL A 507 15.05 -15.98 44.73
CA VAL A 507 14.68 -14.59 45.11
C VAL A 507 15.51 -14.13 46.31
N ASP A 508 15.63 -14.94 47.37
CA ASP A 508 16.44 -14.63 48.52
C ASP A 508 17.92 -14.42 48.16
N ALA A 509 18.48 -15.28 47.35
CA ALA A 509 19.84 -15.13 46.84
C ALA A 509 20.03 -13.85 45.99
N ALA A 510 19.05 -13.50 45.16
CA ALA A 510 19.07 -12.27 44.35
C ALA A 510 19.02 -11.01 45.22
N LEU A 511 18.17 -10.99 46.27
CA LEU A 511 18.09 -9.91 47.23
C LEU A 511 19.38 -9.73 48.02
N ARG A 512 19.99 -10.82 48.47
CA ARG A 512 21.30 -10.79 49.17
C ARG A 512 22.45 -10.26 48.30
N HIS A 513 22.42 -10.52 47.01
CA HIS A 513 23.47 -10.14 46.05
C HIS A 513 22.96 -9.16 44.97
N ARG A 514 22.14 -8.19 45.39
CA ARG A 514 21.43 -7.26 44.50
C ARG A 514 22.29 -6.61 43.41
N GLY A 515 23.52 -6.20 43.75
CA GLY A 515 24.44 -5.61 42.76
C GLY A 515 24.84 -6.59 41.64
N ARG A 516 25.13 -7.83 41.97
CA ARG A 516 25.48 -8.88 40.98
C ARG A 516 24.28 -9.20 40.08
N THR A 517 23.07 -9.27 40.65
CA THR A 517 21.84 -9.54 39.91
C THR A 517 21.58 -8.44 38.88
N LEU A 518 21.69 -7.15 39.25
CA LEU A 518 21.52 -6.03 38.33
C LEU A 518 22.61 -5.95 37.25
N TRP A 519 23.88 -6.26 37.61
CA TRP A 519 24.97 -6.30 36.62
C TRP A 519 24.77 -7.43 35.61
N LEU A 520 24.32 -8.61 36.05
CA LEU A 520 23.98 -9.70 35.15
C LEU A 520 22.81 -9.36 34.24
N ALA A 521 21.77 -8.73 34.76
CA ALA A 521 20.62 -8.28 33.98
C ALA A 521 21.03 -7.22 32.93
N THR A 522 21.86 -6.25 33.33
CA THR A 522 22.40 -5.24 32.40
C THR A 522 23.31 -5.87 31.35
N GLY A 523 24.16 -6.82 31.73
CA GLY A 523 25.02 -7.56 30.81
C GLY A 523 24.22 -8.37 29.79
N LEU A 524 23.14 -9.01 30.21
CA LEU A 524 22.22 -9.73 29.33
C LEU A 524 21.51 -8.78 28.35
N PHE A 525 21.09 -7.62 28.83
CA PHE A 525 20.49 -6.59 27.95
C PHE A 525 21.49 -6.09 26.91
N VAL A 526 22.72 -5.75 27.31
CA VAL A 526 23.75 -5.32 26.34
C VAL A 526 24.04 -6.44 25.34
N ALA A 527 24.13 -7.68 25.79
CA ALA A 527 24.30 -8.84 24.91
C ALA A 527 23.12 -9.00 23.93
N SER A 528 21.88 -8.73 24.38
CA SER A 528 20.71 -8.82 23.53
C SER A 528 20.71 -7.73 22.42
N LEU A 529 21.20 -6.53 22.71
CA LEU A 529 21.38 -5.49 21.68
C LEU A 529 22.46 -5.91 20.67
N GLY A 530 23.46 -6.67 21.10
CA GLY A 530 24.46 -7.27 20.21
C GLY A 530 23.91 -8.32 19.23
N LEU A 531 22.69 -8.83 19.43
CA LEU A 531 22.04 -9.75 18.52
C LEU A 531 21.36 -9.02 17.33
N VAL A 532 21.00 -7.74 17.50
CA VAL A 532 20.25 -6.97 16.49
C VAL A 532 20.93 -6.94 15.12
N PRO A 533 22.26 -6.71 15.01
CA PRO A 533 22.93 -6.71 13.70
C PRO A 533 22.89 -8.04 12.95
N PHE A 534 22.62 -9.15 13.65
CA PHE A 534 22.53 -10.49 13.05
C PHE A 534 21.10 -10.85 12.60
N ILE A 535 20.10 -10.02 12.92
CA ILE A 535 18.72 -10.25 12.53
C ILE A 535 18.48 -9.48 11.23
N PRO A 536 18.10 -10.16 10.14
CA PRO A 536 17.79 -9.49 8.89
C PRO A 536 16.59 -8.55 9.06
N ALA A 537 16.65 -7.35 8.47
CA ALA A 537 15.60 -6.35 8.56
C ALA A 537 14.90 -6.16 7.22
N THR A 538 13.56 -6.19 7.23
CA THR A 538 12.73 -5.92 6.06
C THR A 538 11.52 -5.07 6.44
N PHE A 539 10.89 -4.42 5.44
CA PHE A 539 9.68 -3.62 5.68
C PHE A 539 8.47 -4.53 5.96
N ILE A 540 8.07 -5.31 4.95
CA ILE A 540 7.01 -6.31 5.04
C ILE A 540 7.60 -7.66 4.59
N PRO A 541 7.41 -8.74 5.34
CA PRO A 541 7.78 -10.08 4.88
C PRO A 541 6.98 -10.45 3.62
N GLN A 542 7.61 -11.10 2.67
CA GLN A 542 6.95 -11.55 1.45
C GLN A 542 5.94 -12.64 1.76
N SER A 543 4.71 -12.45 1.27
CA SER A 543 3.64 -13.44 1.33
C SER A 543 3.54 -14.23 0.01
N ASP A 544 3.07 -15.47 0.08
CA ASP A 544 2.77 -16.28 -1.09
C ASP A 544 1.34 -15.97 -1.56
N LEU A 545 1.24 -15.10 -2.58
CA LEU A 545 -0.04 -14.65 -3.13
C LEU A 545 -0.65 -15.64 -4.14
N GLY A 546 0.09 -16.66 -4.55
CA GLY A 546 -0.32 -17.58 -5.62
C GLY A 546 -0.25 -16.97 -7.01
N ARG A 547 0.29 -15.77 -7.16
CA ARG A 547 0.41 -15.04 -8.43
C ARG A 547 1.74 -14.33 -8.54
N SER A 548 2.27 -14.27 -9.76
CA SER A 548 3.50 -13.53 -10.05
C SER A 548 3.29 -12.63 -11.25
N ASN A 549 3.78 -11.39 -11.16
CA ASN A 549 3.74 -10.43 -12.26
C ASN A 549 5.13 -10.38 -12.89
N LEU A 550 5.20 -10.83 -14.13
CA LEU A 550 6.42 -10.90 -14.91
C LEU A 550 6.41 -9.80 -15.96
N ASN A 551 7.34 -8.86 -15.87
CA ASN A 551 7.51 -7.81 -16.87
C ASN A 551 8.57 -8.21 -17.90
N LEU A 552 8.20 -8.06 -19.17
CA LEU A 552 9.07 -8.18 -20.32
C LEU A 552 9.30 -6.78 -20.90
N GLU A 553 10.54 -6.39 -21.05
CA GLU A 553 10.92 -5.12 -21.68
C GLU A 553 11.80 -5.39 -22.89
N LEU A 554 11.35 -4.95 -24.06
CA LEU A 554 12.03 -5.06 -25.32
C LEU A 554 12.79 -3.77 -25.68
N PRO A 555 13.70 -3.79 -26.63
CA PRO A 555 14.42 -2.58 -27.08
C PRO A 555 13.46 -1.46 -27.52
N PRO A 556 13.83 -0.19 -27.34
CA PRO A 556 13.05 0.95 -27.82
C PRO A 556 12.79 0.87 -29.33
N GLY A 557 11.58 1.22 -29.74
CA GLY A 557 11.14 1.14 -31.15
C GLY A 557 10.54 -0.20 -31.55
N THR A 558 10.46 -1.18 -30.62
CA THR A 558 9.75 -2.45 -30.89
C THR A 558 8.25 -2.20 -31.06
N ARG A 559 7.66 -2.80 -32.10
CA ARG A 559 6.22 -2.69 -32.36
C ARG A 559 5.40 -3.58 -31.45
N LEU A 560 4.14 -3.22 -31.25
CA LEU A 560 3.19 -4.00 -30.44
C LEU A 560 3.13 -5.47 -30.84
N GLN A 561 3.05 -5.76 -32.14
CA GLN A 561 2.94 -7.11 -32.67
C GLN A 561 4.19 -7.96 -32.36
N ASP A 562 5.38 -7.36 -32.40
CA ASP A 562 6.64 -8.04 -32.10
C ASP A 562 6.72 -8.34 -30.58
N THR A 563 6.24 -7.41 -29.75
CA THR A 563 6.14 -7.60 -28.30
C THR A 563 5.15 -8.70 -27.94
N VAL A 564 3.97 -8.72 -28.59
CA VAL A 564 2.98 -9.81 -28.43
C VAL A 564 3.59 -11.17 -28.82
N ALA A 565 4.32 -11.24 -29.95
CA ALA A 565 4.96 -12.48 -30.38
C ALA A 565 6.02 -12.99 -29.40
N VAL A 566 6.76 -12.08 -28.76
CA VAL A 566 7.75 -12.43 -27.73
C VAL A 566 7.07 -12.85 -26.44
N ALA A 567 6.03 -12.16 -26.01
CA ALA A 567 5.24 -12.50 -24.82
C ALA A 567 4.60 -13.89 -24.98
N GLU A 568 4.08 -14.23 -26.18
CA GLU A 568 3.55 -15.57 -26.46
C GLU A 568 4.64 -16.65 -26.46
N ARG A 569 5.84 -16.36 -26.93
CA ARG A 569 6.98 -17.27 -26.77
C ARG A 569 7.34 -17.48 -25.31
N ALA A 570 7.31 -16.43 -24.50
CA ALA A 570 7.53 -16.54 -23.06
C ALA A 570 6.46 -17.42 -22.41
N ARG A 571 5.17 -17.19 -22.71
CA ARG A 571 4.06 -18.03 -22.25
C ARG A 571 4.25 -19.50 -22.64
N ALA A 572 4.61 -19.76 -23.89
CA ALA A 572 4.83 -21.12 -24.40
C ALA A 572 5.98 -21.85 -23.68
N LEU A 573 7.06 -21.15 -23.31
CA LEU A 573 8.15 -21.71 -22.50
C LEU A 573 7.75 -22.04 -21.07
N LEU A 574 6.72 -21.39 -20.55
CA LEU A 574 6.22 -21.62 -19.18
C LEU A 574 5.09 -22.63 -19.13
N SER A 575 4.47 -22.98 -20.27
CA SER A 575 3.28 -23.83 -20.34
C SER A 575 3.49 -25.28 -19.87
N ASP A 576 4.75 -25.73 -19.74
CA ASP A 576 5.09 -27.06 -19.22
C ASP A 576 5.23 -27.10 -17.68
N MET A 577 5.04 -25.97 -16.99
CA MET A 577 5.01 -25.93 -15.52
C MET A 577 3.64 -26.39 -15.01
N PRO A 578 3.58 -27.46 -14.24
CA PRO A 578 2.29 -28.07 -13.87
C PRO A 578 1.45 -27.22 -12.92
N GLU A 579 2.07 -26.33 -12.17
CA GLU A 579 1.37 -25.42 -11.24
C GLU A 579 0.78 -24.19 -11.93
N LEU A 580 1.14 -23.93 -13.19
CA LEU A 580 0.64 -22.77 -13.92
C LEU A 580 -0.80 -23.00 -14.39
N LYS A 581 -1.75 -22.34 -13.73
CA LYS A 581 -3.18 -22.49 -14.04
C LYS A 581 -3.63 -21.62 -15.19
N GLN A 582 -3.16 -20.37 -15.23
CA GLN A 582 -3.59 -19.36 -16.21
C GLN A 582 -2.48 -18.34 -16.46
N VAL A 583 -2.40 -17.83 -17.66
CA VAL A 583 -1.51 -16.74 -18.03
C VAL A 583 -2.32 -15.63 -18.69
N TYR A 584 -2.35 -14.48 -18.04
CA TYR A 584 -2.87 -13.28 -18.65
C TYR A 584 -1.69 -12.39 -19.08
N THR A 585 -1.75 -11.90 -20.32
CA THR A 585 -0.73 -11.05 -20.90
C THR A 585 -1.32 -9.71 -21.27
N ALA A 586 -0.80 -8.65 -20.70
CA ALA A 586 -1.10 -7.26 -21.09
C ALA A 586 0.12 -6.67 -21.78
N VAL A 587 -0.04 -6.19 -23.00
CA VAL A 587 1.03 -5.58 -23.80
C VAL A 587 0.65 -4.13 -24.09
N GLY A 588 1.59 -3.21 -23.91
CA GLY A 588 1.37 -1.79 -24.14
C GLY A 588 0.55 -1.09 -23.06
N SER A 589 -0.07 -1.80 -22.15
CA SER A 589 -0.71 -1.23 -20.98
C SER A 589 0.15 -1.45 -19.75
N VAL A 590 0.19 -0.47 -18.86
CA VAL A 590 0.78 -0.64 -17.54
C VAL A 590 -0.33 -1.16 -16.63
N LEU A 591 -0.25 -2.43 -16.22
CA LEU A 591 -0.96 -2.88 -15.03
C LEU A 591 -0.30 -2.15 -13.86
N ASP A 592 -1.00 -1.14 -13.35
CA ASP A 592 -0.53 -0.33 -12.23
C ASP A 592 -0.51 -1.18 -10.95
N LEU A 593 0.66 -1.71 -10.66
CA LEU A 593 0.90 -2.60 -9.53
C LEU A 593 1.64 -1.89 -8.38
N GLY A 594 1.54 -0.58 -8.32
CA GLY A 594 1.98 0.17 -7.13
C GLY A 594 3.11 1.16 -7.33
N ASP A 595 3.46 1.55 -8.55
CA ASP A 595 4.28 2.74 -8.79
C ASP A 595 3.37 3.96 -9.01
N PRO A 596 3.24 4.88 -8.06
CA PRO A 596 2.40 6.07 -8.20
C PRO A 596 2.84 7.01 -9.33
N GLY A 597 4.07 6.85 -9.83
CA GLY A 597 4.61 7.57 -10.97
C GLY A 597 4.37 6.88 -12.32
N ALA A 598 3.94 5.61 -12.29
CA ALA A 598 3.71 4.80 -13.49
C ALA A 598 2.32 5.01 -14.14
N THR A 599 1.61 6.07 -13.81
CA THR A 599 0.41 6.50 -14.54
C THR A 599 0.78 6.97 -15.94
N GLY A 600 1.53 6.13 -16.64
CA GLY A 600 1.99 6.37 -17.99
C GLY A 600 1.07 5.72 -19.00
N VAL A 601 0.92 6.36 -20.13
CA VAL A 601 0.48 5.70 -21.36
C VAL A 601 1.37 4.49 -21.59
N GLY A 602 0.78 3.33 -21.80
CA GLY A 602 1.53 2.12 -21.98
C GLY A 602 2.49 2.21 -23.17
N GLU A 603 3.66 1.63 -23.02
CA GLU A 603 4.65 1.55 -24.10
C GLU A 603 4.49 0.23 -24.85
N PRO A 604 4.31 0.22 -26.17
CA PRO A 604 4.13 -1.01 -26.95
C PRO A 604 5.25 -2.05 -26.79
N ARG A 605 6.45 -1.62 -26.37
CA ARG A 605 7.61 -2.49 -26.13
C ARG A 605 7.62 -3.22 -24.80
N LYS A 606 6.64 -2.95 -23.94
CA LYS A 606 6.53 -3.55 -22.60
C LYS A 606 5.34 -4.50 -22.55
N ALA A 607 5.51 -5.62 -21.88
CA ALA A 607 4.43 -6.57 -21.61
C ALA A 607 4.50 -7.03 -20.16
N THR A 608 3.34 -7.23 -19.56
CA THR A 608 3.21 -7.83 -18.24
C THR A 608 2.46 -9.15 -18.36
N LEU A 609 3.07 -10.24 -17.92
CA LEU A 609 2.44 -11.54 -17.80
C LEU A 609 2.05 -11.75 -16.33
N VAL A 610 0.78 -11.92 -16.10
CA VAL A 610 0.25 -12.36 -14.79
C VAL A 610 0.16 -13.86 -14.81
N LEU A 611 1.01 -14.50 -14.00
CA LEU A 611 1.10 -15.95 -13.87
C LEU A 611 0.28 -16.38 -12.65
N ASP A 612 -0.77 -17.14 -12.85
CA ASP A 612 -1.59 -17.68 -11.78
C ASP A 612 -1.11 -19.10 -11.42
N TRP A 613 -0.54 -19.25 -10.24
CA TRP A 613 -0.06 -20.51 -9.69
C TRP A 613 -1.11 -21.25 -8.86
N GLY A 614 -2.27 -20.61 -8.62
CA GLY A 614 -3.26 -21.09 -7.69
C GLY A 614 -2.90 -20.90 -6.22
N SER A 615 -3.73 -21.43 -5.32
CA SER A 615 -3.51 -21.33 -3.88
C SER A 615 -2.22 -22.02 -3.42
N ALA A 616 -1.55 -21.46 -2.40
CA ALA A 616 -0.39 -22.10 -1.78
C ALA A 616 -0.71 -23.49 -1.22
N ASP A 617 -1.94 -23.70 -0.76
CA ASP A 617 -2.41 -24.98 -0.21
C ASP A 617 -2.58 -26.08 -1.28
N ASP A 618 -2.70 -25.70 -2.56
CA ASP A 618 -2.92 -26.62 -3.70
C ASP A 618 -1.61 -27.08 -4.35
N ARG A 619 -0.44 -26.66 -3.87
CA ARG A 619 0.86 -26.92 -4.51
C ARG A 619 1.94 -27.28 -3.50
N ASP A 620 2.88 -28.11 -3.97
CA ASP A 620 4.01 -28.57 -3.16
C ASP A 620 5.18 -27.56 -3.11
N ARG A 621 5.23 -26.62 -4.07
CA ARG A 621 6.34 -25.67 -4.21
C ARG A 621 5.89 -24.26 -3.89
N ASP A 622 6.73 -23.51 -3.19
CA ASP A 622 6.50 -22.09 -2.90
C ASP A 622 6.61 -21.22 -4.17
N GLN A 623 5.96 -20.05 -4.14
CA GLN A 623 5.96 -19.11 -5.25
C GLN A 623 7.38 -18.73 -5.70
N ARG A 624 8.32 -18.56 -4.77
CA ARG A 624 9.70 -18.17 -5.10
C ARG A 624 10.45 -19.27 -5.86
N ALA A 625 10.19 -20.55 -5.57
CA ALA A 625 10.77 -21.65 -6.33
C ALA A 625 10.25 -21.66 -7.76
N LEU A 626 8.95 -21.42 -7.95
CA LEU A 626 8.31 -21.32 -9.26
C LEU A 626 8.84 -20.12 -10.05
N GLU A 627 8.98 -18.97 -9.43
CA GLU A 627 9.56 -17.76 -10.05
C GLU A 627 11.02 -17.96 -10.49
N ARG A 628 11.83 -18.65 -9.68
CA ARG A 628 13.22 -18.99 -10.04
C ARG A 628 13.28 -19.93 -11.24
N GLU A 629 12.44 -20.95 -11.28
CA GLU A 629 12.34 -21.85 -12.43
C GLU A 629 11.88 -21.12 -13.68
N ALA A 630 10.82 -20.32 -13.58
CA ALA A 630 10.30 -19.53 -14.69
C ALA A 630 11.38 -18.58 -15.23
N ARG A 631 12.14 -17.92 -14.36
CA ARG A 631 13.27 -17.08 -14.76
C ARG A 631 14.34 -17.87 -15.52
N HIS A 632 14.69 -19.05 -15.03
CA HIS A 632 15.67 -19.90 -15.69
C HIS A 632 15.23 -20.31 -17.09
N LYS A 633 13.94 -20.67 -17.28
CA LYS A 633 13.38 -20.98 -18.59
C LYS A 633 13.38 -19.78 -19.54
N LEU A 634 13.13 -18.59 -19.02
CA LEU A 634 13.06 -17.34 -19.79
C LEU A 634 14.46 -16.71 -20.03
N ALA A 635 15.51 -17.16 -19.37
CA ALA A 635 16.86 -16.64 -19.53
C ALA A 635 17.40 -16.72 -20.97
N ASN A 636 16.86 -17.63 -21.76
CA ASN A 636 17.26 -17.84 -23.16
C ASN A 636 16.45 -17.02 -24.17
N LEU A 637 15.54 -16.15 -23.74
CA LEU A 637 14.83 -15.23 -24.64
C LEU A 637 15.78 -14.12 -25.10
N PRO A 638 16.14 -14.06 -26.39
CA PRO A 638 17.10 -13.08 -26.87
C PRO A 638 16.49 -11.66 -26.91
N GLY A 639 17.27 -10.68 -26.47
CA GLY A 639 16.91 -9.27 -26.58
C GLY A 639 15.77 -8.81 -25.66
N VAL A 640 15.40 -9.60 -24.65
CA VAL A 640 14.32 -9.28 -23.70
C VAL A 640 14.89 -9.15 -22.30
N ARG A 641 14.53 -8.08 -21.62
CA ARG A 641 14.76 -7.93 -20.19
C ARG A 641 13.55 -8.50 -19.46
N VAL A 642 13.80 -9.46 -18.56
CA VAL A 642 12.78 -10.13 -17.74
C VAL A 642 12.95 -9.69 -16.31
N SER A 643 11.88 -9.21 -15.67
CA SER A 643 11.87 -8.83 -14.26
C SER A 643 10.55 -9.20 -13.61
N TYR A 644 10.59 -9.56 -12.31
CA TYR A 644 9.37 -9.70 -11.52
C TYR A 644 9.04 -8.38 -10.85
N VAL A 645 7.76 -8.02 -10.90
CA VAL A 645 7.24 -6.87 -10.16
C VAL A 645 6.38 -7.39 -9.02
N SER A 646 6.82 -7.11 -7.80
CA SER A 646 6.03 -7.39 -6.61
C SER A 646 5.04 -6.25 -6.39
N SER A 647 3.79 -6.60 -6.12
CA SER A 647 2.79 -5.65 -5.65
C SER A 647 2.97 -5.26 -4.17
N GLU A 648 3.92 -5.89 -3.47
CA GLU A 648 4.20 -5.64 -2.06
C GLU A 648 5.43 -4.74 -1.91
N PRO A 649 5.37 -3.67 -1.08
CA PRO A 649 6.51 -2.81 -0.80
C PRO A 649 7.65 -3.56 -0.12
N GLY A 650 8.91 -3.17 -0.42
CA GLY A 650 10.09 -3.71 0.24
C GLY A 650 10.77 -4.86 -0.49
N ASN A 651 10.31 -5.26 -1.68
CA ASN A 651 10.89 -6.34 -2.48
C ASN A 651 11.85 -5.86 -3.58
N LEU A 652 11.84 -4.57 -3.85
CA LEU A 652 12.68 -3.93 -4.84
C LEU A 652 13.63 -2.94 -4.18
N LEU A 653 14.90 -3.04 -4.54
CA LEU A 653 15.86 -1.98 -4.27
C LEU A 653 15.66 -0.89 -5.33
N GLN A 654 15.33 0.32 -4.89
CA GLN A 654 15.24 1.49 -5.76
C GLN A 654 16.27 2.53 -5.33
N LEU A 655 17.12 2.91 -6.27
CA LEU A 655 18.18 3.90 -6.07
C LEU A 655 18.00 5.01 -7.11
N VAL A 656 17.88 6.24 -6.66
CA VAL A 656 17.67 7.39 -7.54
C VAL A 656 18.89 8.26 -7.58
N LEU A 657 19.43 8.46 -8.79
CA LEU A 657 20.44 9.46 -9.07
C LEU A 657 19.77 10.68 -9.73
N SER A 658 20.06 11.88 -9.27
CA SER A 658 19.56 13.11 -9.89
C SER A 658 20.71 14.04 -10.29
N GLY A 659 20.52 14.78 -11.40
CA GLY A 659 21.50 15.73 -11.88
C GLY A 659 21.02 16.48 -13.13
N ASP A 660 21.52 17.69 -13.33
CA ASP A 660 21.12 18.53 -14.47
C ASP A 660 21.83 18.16 -15.77
N ASP A 661 23.05 17.59 -15.68
CA ASP A 661 23.83 17.18 -16.84
C ASP A 661 23.49 15.73 -17.22
N PRO A 662 22.87 15.51 -18.40
CA PRO A 662 22.45 14.18 -18.83
C PRO A 662 23.60 13.21 -19.03
N GLN A 663 24.78 13.71 -19.48
CA GLN A 663 25.94 12.85 -19.76
C GLN A 663 26.57 12.34 -18.46
N ARG A 664 26.77 13.22 -17.49
CA ARG A 664 27.30 12.84 -16.17
C ARG A 664 26.35 11.91 -15.43
N LEU A 665 25.05 12.18 -15.55
CA LEU A 665 24.02 11.32 -14.95
C LEU A 665 24.03 9.91 -15.56
N GLN A 666 24.21 9.82 -16.90
CA GLN A 666 24.34 8.56 -17.61
C GLN A 666 25.61 7.80 -17.21
N GLU A 667 26.75 8.49 -17.11
CA GLU A 667 28.01 7.88 -16.67
C GLU A 667 27.90 7.32 -15.25
N ALA A 668 27.35 8.11 -14.32
CA ALA A 668 27.12 7.69 -12.95
C ALA A 668 26.17 6.49 -12.86
N SER A 669 25.07 6.51 -13.61
CA SER A 669 24.10 5.40 -13.62
C SER A 669 24.71 4.10 -14.18
N THR A 670 25.50 4.18 -15.24
CA THR A 670 26.18 3.03 -15.82
C THR A 670 27.24 2.45 -14.87
N ALA A 671 27.97 3.30 -14.16
CA ALA A 671 28.93 2.86 -13.16
C ALA A 671 28.23 2.15 -11.99
N LEU A 672 27.16 2.75 -11.46
CA LEU A 672 26.41 2.17 -10.35
C LEU A 672 25.67 0.88 -10.76
N GLU A 673 25.12 0.81 -11.97
CA GLU A 673 24.52 -0.41 -12.52
C GLU A 673 25.53 -1.56 -12.60
N ARG A 674 26.75 -1.29 -13.01
CA ARG A 674 27.85 -2.28 -13.03
C ARG A 674 28.20 -2.75 -11.63
N ASP A 675 28.31 -1.82 -10.67
CA ASP A 675 28.62 -2.14 -9.30
C ASP A 675 27.50 -2.99 -8.65
N LEU A 676 26.25 -2.65 -8.90
CA LEU A 676 25.09 -3.42 -8.42
C LEU A 676 25.05 -4.84 -8.97
N ARG A 677 25.40 -5.05 -10.25
CA ARG A 677 25.50 -6.39 -10.84
C ARG A 677 26.63 -7.23 -10.20
N GLY A 678 27.56 -6.60 -9.52
CA GLY A 678 28.63 -7.27 -8.76
C GLY A 678 28.17 -7.78 -7.40
N ILE A 679 27.03 -7.32 -6.88
CA ILE A 679 26.49 -7.78 -5.59
C ILE A 679 25.85 -9.16 -5.77
N GLN A 680 26.37 -10.15 -5.03
CA GLN A 680 25.84 -11.51 -5.11
C GLN A 680 24.42 -11.62 -4.54
N GLY A 681 23.56 -12.38 -5.21
CA GLY A 681 22.20 -12.65 -4.77
C GLY A 681 21.16 -11.61 -5.15
N LEU A 682 21.52 -10.51 -5.81
CA LEU A 682 20.54 -9.64 -6.46
C LEU A 682 20.00 -10.29 -7.74
N GLY A 683 18.75 -9.99 -8.05
CA GLY A 683 18.11 -10.41 -9.30
C GLY A 683 18.39 -9.44 -10.44
N SER A 684 17.39 -9.25 -11.30
CA SER A 684 17.51 -8.34 -12.44
C SER A 684 17.81 -6.92 -11.98
N VAL A 685 18.95 -6.37 -12.44
CA VAL A 685 19.29 -4.95 -12.25
C VAL A 685 18.88 -4.20 -13.50
N SER A 686 18.02 -3.23 -13.35
CA SER A 686 17.52 -2.38 -14.41
C SER A 686 17.71 -0.90 -14.10
N SER A 687 17.78 -0.10 -15.14
CA SER A 687 17.95 1.35 -15.05
C SER A 687 16.93 2.03 -15.95
N THR A 688 16.33 3.12 -15.47
CA THR A 688 15.54 4.03 -16.30
C THR A 688 16.43 4.96 -17.13
N ALA A 689 17.76 4.83 -17.00
CA ALA A 689 18.68 5.49 -17.88
C ALA A 689 18.32 5.15 -19.32
N SER A 690 18.01 6.18 -20.03
CA SER A 690 17.35 6.12 -21.30
C SER A 690 18.08 5.23 -22.30
N LEU A 691 17.46 4.15 -22.70
CA LEU A 691 17.83 3.49 -23.95
C LEU A 691 17.57 4.47 -25.08
N LEU A 692 18.58 4.72 -25.91
CA LEU A 692 18.42 5.60 -27.06
C LEU A 692 17.46 4.97 -28.07
N ARG A 693 16.49 5.76 -28.50
CA ARG A 693 15.54 5.38 -29.55
C ARG A 693 15.99 5.97 -30.87
N PRO A 694 15.97 5.21 -31.96
CA PRO A 694 16.17 5.78 -33.29
C PRO A 694 15.10 6.83 -33.62
N GLU A 695 15.52 7.99 -34.12
CA GLU A 695 14.65 9.09 -34.53
C GLU A 695 14.94 9.49 -35.97
N VAL A 696 13.91 9.90 -36.70
CA VAL A 696 14.07 10.61 -37.96
C VAL A 696 13.96 12.10 -37.65
N GLN A 697 15.06 12.81 -37.84
CA GLN A 697 15.12 14.24 -37.58
C GLN A 697 15.00 15.00 -38.91
N ILE A 698 13.99 15.88 -38.96
CA ILE A 698 13.77 16.80 -40.08
C ILE A 698 14.37 18.15 -39.68
N VAL A 699 15.46 18.53 -40.31
CA VAL A 699 16.18 19.76 -40.01
C VAL A 699 15.87 20.79 -41.12
N PRO A 700 15.00 21.81 -40.84
CA PRO A 700 14.68 22.81 -41.84
C PRO A 700 15.89 23.65 -42.23
N ASP A 701 16.08 23.86 -43.54
CA ASP A 701 17.02 24.86 -44.03
C ASP A 701 16.29 26.21 -44.14
N SER A 702 16.61 27.11 -43.26
CA SER A 702 15.94 28.40 -43.12
C SER A 702 16.02 29.28 -44.38
N ALA A 703 17.13 29.17 -45.12
CA ALA A 703 17.34 29.94 -46.37
C ALA A 703 16.47 29.40 -47.51
N ARG A 704 16.55 28.09 -47.74
CA ARG A 704 15.71 27.40 -48.77
C ARG A 704 14.22 27.51 -48.47
N ALA A 705 13.83 27.38 -47.20
CA ALA A 705 12.46 27.51 -46.74
C ALA A 705 11.92 28.95 -47.00
N ALA A 706 12.70 29.95 -46.63
CA ALA A 706 12.32 31.35 -46.84
C ALA A 706 12.15 31.70 -48.31
N ASP A 707 13.07 31.22 -49.19
CA ASP A 707 13.03 31.42 -50.61
C ASP A 707 11.75 30.85 -51.26
N LEU A 708 11.35 29.66 -50.79
CA LEU A 708 10.14 28.97 -51.27
C LEU A 708 8.87 29.36 -50.48
N GLY A 709 8.96 30.24 -49.49
CA GLY A 709 7.85 30.73 -48.69
C GLY A 709 7.21 29.66 -47.79
N VAL A 710 8.02 28.70 -47.28
CA VAL A 710 7.61 27.62 -46.38
C VAL A 710 7.94 27.99 -44.95
N ALA A 711 7.00 27.91 -44.06
CA ALA A 711 7.23 28.06 -42.62
C ALA A 711 7.64 26.71 -42.00
N THR A 712 8.45 26.78 -40.93
CA THR A 712 8.83 25.56 -40.17
C THR A 712 7.59 24.87 -39.58
N ALA A 713 6.56 25.64 -39.22
CA ALA A 713 5.29 25.11 -38.71
C ALA A 713 4.58 24.25 -39.75
N ASP A 714 4.62 24.65 -41.04
CA ASP A 714 4.00 23.89 -42.14
C ASP A 714 4.73 22.56 -42.41
N ILE A 715 6.06 22.55 -42.21
CA ILE A 715 6.87 21.34 -42.28
C ILE A 715 6.47 20.37 -41.16
N ALA A 716 6.38 20.87 -39.96
CA ALA A 716 6.00 20.09 -38.79
C ALA A 716 4.55 19.54 -38.90
N GLU A 717 3.61 20.37 -39.37
CA GLU A 717 2.22 19.96 -39.61
C GLU A 717 2.10 18.90 -40.68
N ALA A 718 2.79 19.04 -41.81
CA ALA A 718 2.79 18.07 -42.88
C ALA A 718 3.38 16.73 -42.42
N ALA A 719 4.50 16.75 -41.70
CA ALA A 719 5.12 15.55 -41.13
C ALA A 719 4.19 14.85 -40.14
N ARG A 720 3.55 15.61 -39.25
CA ARG A 720 2.62 15.12 -38.22
C ARG A 720 1.39 14.46 -38.86
N ILE A 721 0.74 15.13 -39.84
CA ILE A 721 -0.45 14.58 -40.51
C ILE A 721 -0.07 13.32 -41.28
N ALA A 722 1.10 13.32 -41.91
CA ALA A 722 1.57 12.16 -42.64
C ALA A 722 1.79 10.95 -41.73
N THR A 723 2.37 11.12 -40.54
CA THR A 723 2.79 10.02 -39.65
C THR A 723 1.78 9.68 -38.59
N ALA A 724 1.45 10.63 -37.70
CA ALA A 724 0.51 10.41 -36.59
C ALA A 724 -0.95 10.52 -37.02
N GLY A 725 -1.21 11.27 -38.11
CA GLY A 725 -2.55 11.68 -38.52
C GLY A 725 -2.98 12.99 -37.88
N ASP A 726 -4.12 13.52 -38.33
CA ASP A 726 -4.67 14.71 -37.71
C ASP A 726 -5.48 14.35 -36.46
N TYR A 727 -5.57 15.29 -35.50
CA TYR A 727 -6.13 15.00 -34.16
C TYR A 727 -7.66 15.01 -34.14
N GLU A 728 -8.19 14.18 -33.27
CA GLU A 728 -9.59 14.10 -32.90
C GLU A 728 -10.24 15.43 -32.56
N GLN A 729 -9.52 16.37 -31.98
CA GLN A 729 -10.04 17.69 -31.58
C GLN A 729 -10.20 18.66 -32.74
N ARG A 730 -9.50 18.47 -33.85
CA ARG A 730 -9.57 19.33 -35.02
C ARG A 730 -10.51 18.82 -36.11
N LEU A 731 -10.75 17.51 -36.15
CA LEU A 731 -11.64 16.87 -37.12
C LEU A 731 -12.99 16.59 -36.48
N ALA A 732 -14.05 16.95 -37.18
CA ALA A 732 -15.39 16.57 -36.77
C ALA A 732 -15.57 15.07 -36.80
N LYS A 733 -16.17 14.53 -35.76
CA LYS A 733 -16.47 13.11 -35.64
C LYS A 733 -17.65 12.73 -36.53
N LEU A 734 -17.69 11.48 -36.97
CA LEU A 734 -18.86 10.91 -37.61
C LEU A 734 -19.96 10.72 -36.56
N ASN A 735 -21.14 11.32 -36.78
CA ASN A 735 -22.25 11.25 -35.84
C ASN A 735 -23.13 10.02 -36.14
N LEU A 736 -22.92 8.91 -35.45
CA LEU A 736 -23.83 7.77 -35.49
C LEU A 736 -24.95 7.95 -34.45
N PRO A 737 -26.07 7.21 -34.55
CA PRO A 737 -27.18 7.33 -33.61
C PRO A 737 -26.81 6.99 -32.16
N ASP A 738 -25.83 6.16 -31.94
CA ASP A 738 -25.43 5.61 -30.67
C ASP A 738 -24.05 6.14 -30.16
N ARG A 739 -23.22 6.66 -31.07
CA ARG A 739 -21.86 7.14 -30.73
C ARG A 739 -21.32 8.11 -31.77
N GLN A 740 -20.25 8.82 -31.36
CA GLN A 740 -19.40 9.57 -32.29
C GLN A 740 -18.16 8.73 -32.62
N VAL A 741 -17.84 8.61 -33.90
CA VAL A 741 -16.68 7.89 -34.39
C VAL A 741 -15.66 8.90 -34.91
N PRO A 742 -14.40 8.88 -34.42
CA PRO A 742 -13.35 9.79 -34.88
C PRO A 742 -12.99 9.52 -36.35
N ILE A 743 -12.64 10.58 -37.06
CA ILE A 743 -12.09 10.51 -38.42
C ILE A 743 -10.60 10.80 -38.32
N ARG A 744 -9.76 9.90 -38.86
CA ARG A 744 -8.31 10.10 -38.90
C ARG A 744 -7.88 10.31 -40.37
N VAL A 745 -7.21 11.43 -40.62
CA VAL A 745 -6.60 11.72 -41.93
C VAL A 745 -5.10 11.53 -41.84
N GLY A 746 -4.53 10.68 -42.68
CA GLY A 746 -3.09 10.39 -42.66
C GLY A 746 -2.69 9.53 -43.85
N PHE A 747 -1.47 9.00 -43.84
CA PHE A 747 -1.03 8.01 -44.80
C PHE A 747 -1.15 6.60 -44.24
N ALA A 748 -1.34 5.62 -45.12
CA ALA A 748 -1.31 4.22 -44.74
C ALA A 748 0.07 3.82 -44.21
N GLU A 749 0.14 2.93 -43.23
CA GLU A 749 1.39 2.45 -42.60
C GLU A 749 2.38 1.87 -43.67
N ALA A 750 1.85 1.14 -44.63
CA ALA A 750 2.65 0.59 -45.74
C ALA A 750 3.35 1.68 -46.56
N THR A 751 2.74 2.86 -46.68
CA THR A 751 3.32 4.02 -47.36
C THR A 751 4.46 4.62 -46.56
N LEU A 752 4.32 4.70 -45.24
CA LEU A 752 5.30 5.28 -44.34
C LEU A 752 6.50 4.35 -44.09
N ALA A 753 6.38 3.07 -44.37
CA ALA A 753 7.49 2.11 -44.26
C ALA A 753 8.65 2.43 -45.25
N ASN A 754 8.42 3.28 -46.26
CA ASN A 754 9.43 3.70 -47.20
C ASN A 754 9.99 5.11 -46.83
N PRO A 755 11.23 5.24 -46.32
CA PRO A 755 11.82 6.53 -45.96
C PRO A 755 11.91 7.54 -47.10
N ALA A 756 11.99 7.07 -48.35
CA ALA A 756 12.04 7.94 -49.52
C ALA A 756 10.72 8.73 -49.69
N LEU A 757 9.59 8.20 -49.22
CA LEU A 757 8.32 8.90 -49.32
C LEU A 757 8.24 10.09 -48.32
N ILE A 758 8.91 10.00 -47.17
CA ILE A 758 8.97 11.13 -46.23
C ILE A 758 9.65 12.33 -46.91
N SER A 759 10.70 12.13 -47.67
CA SER A 759 11.41 13.20 -48.38
C SER A 759 10.55 13.84 -49.50
N GLN A 760 9.57 13.11 -50.03
CA GLN A 760 8.64 13.57 -51.07
C GLN A 760 7.34 14.16 -50.50
N LEU A 761 7.11 14.17 -49.19
CA LEU A 761 5.95 14.86 -48.60
C LEU A 761 5.86 16.28 -49.14
N ARG A 762 4.66 16.71 -49.40
CA ARG A 762 4.41 18.06 -49.89
C ARG A 762 4.07 19.00 -48.77
N VAL A 763 4.77 20.12 -48.70
CA VAL A 763 4.52 21.23 -47.78
C VAL A 763 4.03 22.44 -48.59
N PRO A 764 3.15 23.28 -48.01
CA PRO A 764 2.66 24.47 -48.74
C PRO A 764 3.79 25.47 -48.95
N GLY A 765 3.98 25.92 -50.19
CA GLY A 765 4.96 26.91 -50.56
C GLY A 765 4.30 28.10 -51.30
N ARG A 766 5.04 29.19 -51.59
CA ARG A 766 4.53 30.41 -52.19
C ARG A 766 3.85 30.18 -53.55
N ASP A 767 4.46 29.35 -54.41
CA ASP A 767 3.99 29.13 -55.75
C ASP A 767 3.34 27.74 -55.92
N GLY A 768 2.94 27.11 -54.84
CA GLY A 768 2.35 25.78 -54.79
C GLY A 768 3.11 24.79 -53.92
N PRO A 769 2.61 23.52 -53.74
CA PRO A 769 3.23 22.54 -52.86
C PRO A 769 4.64 22.12 -53.31
N VAL A 770 5.62 22.21 -52.42
CA VAL A 770 7.01 21.85 -52.64
C VAL A 770 7.37 20.56 -51.88
N PRO A 771 8.30 19.73 -52.41
CA PRO A 771 8.74 18.54 -51.67
C PRO A 771 9.53 18.91 -50.43
N LEU A 772 9.34 18.17 -49.33
CA LEU A 772 10.00 18.38 -48.05
C LEU A 772 11.56 18.38 -48.21
N ALA A 773 12.10 17.53 -49.06
CA ALA A 773 13.54 17.50 -49.33
C ALA A 773 14.11 18.80 -49.96
N ALA A 774 13.24 19.65 -50.54
CA ALA A 774 13.70 20.93 -51.05
C ALA A 774 13.95 21.97 -49.95
N VAL A 775 13.34 21.83 -48.81
CA VAL A 775 13.33 22.82 -47.69
C VAL A 775 13.90 22.29 -46.37
N ALA A 776 14.16 20.98 -46.29
CA ALA A 776 14.71 20.36 -45.06
C ALA A 776 15.63 19.20 -45.39
N ASP A 777 16.57 18.96 -44.53
CA ASP A 777 17.45 17.78 -44.56
C ASP A 777 16.90 16.72 -43.59
N ILE A 778 16.80 15.47 -44.08
CA ILE A 778 16.26 14.35 -43.30
C ILE A 778 17.44 13.51 -42.84
N GLN A 779 17.62 13.39 -41.54
CA GLN A 779 18.73 12.69 -40.90
C GLN A 779 18.19 11.60 -39.94
N GLN A 780 19.00 10.54 -39.80
CA GLN A 780 18.77 9.59 -38.72
C GLN A 780 19.52 10.06 -37.48
N GLY A 781 18.79 10.22 -36.40
CA GLY A 781 19.30 10.59 -35.10
C GLY A 781 18.94 9.56 -34.02
N SER A 782 19.20 9.90 -32.79
CA SER A 782 18.78 9.11 -31.65
C SER A 782 18.39 10.07 -30.51
N GLY A 783 17.31 9.76 -29.84
CA GLY A 783 16.82 10.50 -28.69
C GLY A 783 16.50 9.60 -27.49
N PRO A 784 16.31 10.15 -26.30
CA PRO A 784 15.89 9.38 -25.14
C PRO A 784 14.49 8.79 -25.35
N SER A 785 14.32 7.51 -25.00
CA SER A 785 12.99 6.87 -25.07
C SER A 785 12.05 7.37 -23.99
N GLN A 786 12.57 7.72 -22.83
CA GLN A 786 11.86 8.26 -21.68
C GLN A 786 12.78 9.20 -20.91
N ILE A 787 12.24 10.27 -20.34
CA ILE A 787 12.94 11.18 -19.43
C ILE A 787 12.18 11.20 -18.11
N SER A 788 12.86 10.80 -17.05
CA SER A 788 12.32 10.91 -15.69
C SER A 788 12.91 12.14 -15.01
N ARG A 789 12.06 12.83 -14.23
CA ARG A 789 12.48 14.03 -13.50
C ARG A 789 11.97 13.96 -12.06
N TYR A 790 12.79 14.42 -11.14
CA TYR A 790 12.51 14.49 -9.71
C TYR A 790 12.91 15.86 -9.18
N GLN A 791 11.96 16.54 -8.53
CA GLN A 791 12.19 17.88 -8.02
C GLN A 791 12.80 18.84 -9.08
N ARG A 792 12.25 18.78 -10.30
CA ARG A 792 12.67 19.59 -11.47
C ARG A 792 14.05 19.28 -12.05
N GLN A 793 14.75 18.26 -11.56
CA GLN A 793 16.00 17.76 -12.12
C GLN A 793 15.78 16.45 -12.84
N ARG A 794 16.55 16.16 -13.86
CA ARG A 794 16.55 14.83 -14.46
C ARG A 794 17.02 13.80 -13.44
N ASN A 795 16.42 12.65 -13.46
CA ASN A 795 16.81 11.53 -12.61
C ASN A 795 16.92 10.22 -13.38
N VAL A 796 17.70 9.32 -12.83
CA VAL A 796 17.77 7.92 -13.24
C VAL A 796 17.49 7.06 -12.03
N THR A 797 16.52 6.19 -12.15
CA THR A 797 16.20 5.18 -11.13
C THR A 797 16.83 3.85 -11.55
N LEU A 798 17.66 3.31 -10.66
CA LEU A 798 18.15 1.95 -10.77
C LEU A 798 17.31 1.07 -9.86
N THR A 799 16.80 -0.02 -10.40
CA THR A 799 16.01 -1.00 -9.65
C THR A 799 16.72 -2.35 -9.68
N ALA A 800 16.71 -3.05 -8.56
CA ALA A 800 17.21 -4.40 -8.46
C ALA A 800 16.28 -5.26 -7.61
N GLU A 801 16.04 -6.49 -8.05
CA GLU A 801 15.26 -7.45 -7.27
C GLU A 801 16.11 -8.00 -6.12
N LEU A 802 15.53 -8.03 -4.92
CA LEU A 802 16.24 -8.47 -3.71
C LEU A 802 16.37 -10.00 -3.60
N ASN A 803 15.60 -10.79 -4.37
CA ASN A 803 15.60 -12.26 -4.37
C ASN A 803 15.52 -12.88 -2.95
N GLY A 804 14.79 -12.24 -2.05
CA GLY A 804 14.64 -12.66 -0.66
C GLY A 804 15.76 -12.18 0.27
N ARG A 805 16.75 -11.42 -0.22
CA ARG A 805 17.71 -10.72 0.64
C ARG A 805 17.03 -9.55 1.36
N PRO A 806 17.33 -9.29 2.62
CA PRO A 806 16.78 -8.15 3.35
C PRO A 806 17.24 -6.82 2.78
N LEU A 807 16.31 -5.89 2.60
CA LEU A 807 16.60 -4.54 2.06
C LEU A 807 17.69 -3.81 2.86
N GLY A 808 17.64 -3.89 4.19
CA GLY A 808 18.60 -3.21 5.07
C GLY A 808 20.05 -3.71 4.89
N GLU A 809 20.24 -5.01 4.67
CA GLU A 809 21.55 -5.60 4.39
C GLU A 809 22.09 -5.10 3.05
N VAL A 810 21.27 -5.20 2.00
CA VAL A 810 21.64 -4.76 0.65
C VAL A 810 21.93 -3.26 0.61
N MET A 811 21.13 -2.43 1.30
CA MET A 811 21.39 -0.98 1.39
C MET A 811 22.74 -0.67 2.05
N THR A 812 23.16 -1.45 3.03
CA THR A 812 24.47 -1.28 3.67
C THR A 812 25.61 -1.58 2.67
N GLU A 813 25.47 -2.63 1.87
CA GLU A 813 26.42 -2.96 0.80
C GLU A 813 26.45 -1.87 -0.28
N VAL A 814 25.26 -1.40 -0.70
CA VAL A 814 25.12 -0.34 -1.71
C VAL A 814 25.80 0.95 -1.29
N GLN A 815 25.64 1.38 -0.03
CA GLN A 815 26.30 2.58 0.50
C GLN A 815 27.83 2.43 0.53
N ALA A 816 28.35 1.22 0.51
CA ALA A 816 29.78 0.95 0.46
C ALA A 816 30.36 0.96 -0.97
N LEU A 817 29.52 0.91 -2.01
CA LEU A 817 29.94 0.83 -3.40
C LEU A 817 30.71 2.08 -3.85
N PRO A 818 31.73 1.92 -4.73
CA PRO A 818 32.44 3.03 -5.34
C PRO A 818 31.52 3.98 -6.11
N GLY A 819 30.54 3.43 -6.85
CA GLY A 819 29.57 4.20 -7.64
C GLY A 819 28.65 5.11 -6.82
N VAL A 820 28.48 4.85 -5.50
CA VAL A 820 27.76 5.75 -4.58
C VAL A 820 28.70 6.74 -3.93
N LYS A 821 29.92 6.33 -3.55
CA LYS A 821 30.90 7.18 -2.84
C LYS A 821 31.60 8.18 -3.74
N GLN A 822 31.75 7.90 -5.03
CA GLN A 822 32.51 8.70 -5.98
C GLN A 822 31.60 9.19 -7.12
N LEU A 823 30.52 9.90 -6.75
CA LEU A 823 29.63 10.49 -7.73
C LEU A 823 30.32 11.67 -8.47
N PRO A 824 30.07 11.82 -9.79
CA PRO A 824 30.51 12.99 -10.53
C PRO A 824 29.94 14.30 -9.94
N PRO A 825 30.67 15.42 -10.05
CA PRO A 825 30.16 16.72 -9.59
C PRO A 825 28.82 17.08 -10.26
N GLY A 826 27.82 17.46 -9.48
CA GLY A 826 26.49 17.79 -9.94
C GLY A 826 25.53 16.60 -10.05
N VAL A 827 25.96 15.38 -9.70
CA VAL A 827 25.09 14.21 -9.53
C VAL A 827 24.93 13.93 -8.03
N SER A 828 23.71 13.75 -7.58
CA SER A 828 23.38 13.42 -6.20
C SER A 828 22.63 12.07 -6.11
N PHE A 829 22.92 11.36 -5.01
CA PHE A 829 22.19 10.15 -4.65
C PHE A 829 21.03 10.53 -3.74
N LEU A 830 19.83 10.09 -4.10
CA LEU A 830 18.60 10.36 -3.35
C LEU A 830 18.08 9.06 -2.72
N ASN A 831 17.85 9.10 -1.42
CA ASN A 831 17.13 8.05 -0.73
C ASN A 831 15.64 8.26 -0.96
N THR A 832 15.05 7.47 -1.84
CA THR A 832 13.64 7.53 -2.19
C THR A 832 13.04 6.12 -2.26
N GLY A 833 11.73 6.02 -2.43
CA GLY A 833 11.05 4.73 -2.55
C GLY A 833 11.02 3.94 -1.23
N ASP A 834 11.09 2.62 -1.33
CA ASP A 834 10.96 1.71 -0.18
C ASP A 834 11.99 1.94 0.92
N ALA A 835 13.22 2.39 0.56
CA ALA A 835 14.25 2.69 1.53
C ALA A 835 13.92 3.94 2.39
N GLU A 836 13.33 4.97 1.80
CA GLU A 836 12.85 6.17 2.53
C GLU A 836 11.74 5.78 3.52
N VAL A 837 10.73 5.04 3.02
CA VAL A 837 9.61 4.58 3.83
C VAL A 837 10.07 3.68 4.98
N PHE A 838 11.05 2.80 4.74
CA PHE A 838 11.63 1.95 5.78
C PHE A 838 12.31 2.76 6.89
N VAL A 839 13.13 3.75 6.54
CA VAL A 839 13.81 4.61 7.50
C VAL A 839 12.81 5.47 8.28
N GLU A 840 11.85 6.10 7.60
CA GLU A 840 10.78 6.89 8.23
C GLU A 840 9.98 6.07 9.23
N LEU A 841 9.61 4.85 8.84
CA LEU A 841 8.89 3.91 9.68
C LEU A 841 9.69 3.52 10.92
N PHE A 842 10.96 3.16 10.75
CA PHE A 842 11.81 2.74 11.86
C PHE A 842 12.00 3.86 12.88
N ILE A 843 12.26 5.08 12.40
CA ILE A 843 12.36 6.28 13.25
C ILE A 843 11.01 6.56 13.94
N GLY A 844 9.91 6.47 13.21
CA GLY A 844 8.56 6.65 13.75
C GLY A 844 8.25 5.67 14.89
N PHE A 845 8.57 4.39 14.72
CA PHE A 845 8.40 3.38 15.76
C PHE A 845 9.30 3.62 16.97
N MET A 846 10.57 3.98 16.77
CA MET A 846 11.48 4.32 17.87
C MET A 846 10.94 5.51 18.68
N LEU A 847 10.41 6.52 17.99
CA LEU A 847 9.79 7.69 18.64
C LEU A 847 8.51 7.29 19.40
N ALA A 848 7.66 6.45 18.81
CA ALA A 848 6.46 5.95 19.45
C ALA A 848 6.78 5.09 20.68
N MET A 849 7.80 4.25 20.63
CA MET A 849 8.29 3.47 21.77
C MET A 849 8.79 4.38 22.90
N ALA A 850 9.58 5.40 22.56
CA ALA A 850 10.07 6.38 23.54
C ALA A 850 8.91 7.17 24.18
N ALA A 851 7.95 7.63 23.36
CA ALA A 851 6.75 8.30 23.85
C ALA A 851 5.89 7.37 24.72
N GLY A 852 5.75 6.11 24.33
CA GLY A 852 5.07 5.08 25.12
C GLY A 852 5.69 4.89 26.50
N LEU A 853 7.03 4.81 26.57
CA LEU A 853 7.75 4.73 27.85
C LEU A 853 7.50 5.96 28.74
N VAL A 854 7.49 7.16 28.16
CA VAL A 854 7.17 8.40 28.89
C VAL A 854 5.73 8.39 29.36
N CYS A 855 4.78 7.96 28.51
CA CYS A 855 3.36 7.84 28.91
C CYS A 855 3.16 6.83 30.05
N ILE A 856 3.82 5.67 29.99
CA ILE A 856 3.80 4.69 31.07
C ILE A 856 4.34 5.30 32.37
N TYR A 857 5.49 5.97 32.30
CA TYR A 857 6.07 6.64 33.44
C TYR A 857 5.10 7.66 34.08
N MET A 858 4.42 8.47 33.25
CA MET A 858 3.46 9.45 33.71
C MET A 858 2.22 8.80 34.36
N VAL A 859 1.67 7.74 33.72
CA VAL A 859 0.52 6.99 34.30
C VAL A 859 0.89 6.39 35.66
N LEU A 860 2.07 5.76 35.73
CA LEU A 860 2.54 5.16 36.99
C LEU A 860 2.81 6.22 38.07
N LEU A 861 3.39 7.35 37.70
CA LEU A 861 3.61 8.48 38.61
C LEU A 861 2.30 8.99 39.21
N LEU A 862 1.25 9.12 38.39
CA LEU A 862 -0.06 9.54 38.84
C LEU A 862 -0.74 8.53 39.79
N LEU A 863 -0.55 7.23 39.52
CA LEU A 863 -1.21 6.17 40.29
C LEU A 863 -0.50 5.88 41.62
N PHE A 864 0.84 5.79 41.59
CA PHE A 864 1.61 5.48 42.78
C PHE A 864 2.01 6.72 43.60
N ASN A 865 1.83 7.92 43.05
CA ASN A 865 2.22 9.19 43.69
C ASN A 865 3.67 9.19 44.24
N HIS A 866 4.55 8.43 43.58
CA HIS A 866 5.97 8.28 43.94
C HIS A 866 6.84 8.31 42.67
N ALA A 867 7.85 9.20 42.64
CA ALA A 867 8.62 9.45 41.43
C ALA A 867 9.60 8.31 41.05
N LEU A 868 10.08 7.52 41.97
CA LEU A 868 11.06 6.47 41.74
C LEU A 868 10.42 5.08 41.48
N MET A 869 9.23 4.82 41.93
CA MET A 869 8.50 3.57 41.71
C MET A 869 8.37 3.21 40.22
N PRO A 870 7.98 4.15 39.34
CA PRO A 870 7.91 3.87 37.93
C PRO A 870 9.24 3.40 37.31
N VAL A 871 10.38 3.88 37.83
CA VAL A 871 11.71 3.46 37.35
C VAL A 871 11.96 1.98 37.66
N THR A 872 11.57 1.52 38.85
CA THR A 872 11.66 0.10 39.22
C THR A 872 10.82 -0.77 38.30
N ILE A 873 9.59 -0.34 38.00
CA ILE A 873 8.67 -1.06 37.11
C ILE A 873 9.21 -1.10 35.68
N LEU A 874 9.71 0.03 35.17
CA LEU A 874 10.29 0.12 33.83
C LEU A 874 11.59 -0.65 33.66
N ALA A 875 12.29 -1.02 34.75
CA ALA A 875 13.46 -1.89 34.69
C ALA A 875 13.15 -3.29 34.10
N ALA A 876 11.86 -3.68 34.00
CA ALA A 876 11.44 -4.90 33.32
C ALA A 876 11.54 -4.82 31.79
N VAL A 877 11.45 -3.63 31.21
CA VAL A 877 11.41 -3.44 29.75
C VAL A 877 12.70 -3.95 29.06
N PRO A 878 13.91 -3.62 29.52
CA PRO A 878 15.13 -4.17 28.91
C PRO A 878 15.23 -5.69 28.97
N LEU A 879 14.56 -6.34 29.95
CA LEU A 879 14.65 -7.78 30.14
C LEU A 879 13.89 -8.58 29.08
N CYS A 880 12.91 -8.00 28.41
CA CYS A 880 12.18 -8.67 27.34
C CYS A 880 12.93 -8.69 26.00
N ALA A 881 13.85 -7.75 25.77
CA ALA A 881 14.54 -7.60 24.50
C ALA A 881 15.35 -8.85 24.10
N GLY A 882 16.04 -9.46 25.07
CA GLY A 882 16.87 -10.64 24.85
C GLY A 882 16.08 -11.83 24.31
N GLY A 883 14.90 -12.08 24.87
CA GLY A 883 14.03 -13.15 24.40
C GLY A 883 13.40 -12.88 23.06
N ALA A 884 12.98 -11.64 22.82
CA ALA A 884 12.40 -11.25 21.55
C ALA A 884 13.41 -11.40 20.40
N PHE A 885 14.59 -10.80 20.53
CA PHE A 885 15.64 -10.89 19.51
C PHE A 885 16.20 -12.33 19.38
N GLY A 886 16.36 -13.05 20.51
CA GLY A 886 16.80 -14.44 20.48
C GLY A 886 15.79 -15.35 19.77
N ALA A 887 14.49 -15.18 20.02
CA ALA A 887 13.46 -15.97 19.36
C ALA A 887 13.40 -15.69 17.84
N LEU A 888 13.49 -14.43 17.41
CA LEU A 888 13.55 -14.07 15.99
C LEU A 888 14.77 -14.69 15.31
N LEU A 889 15.94 -14.65 15.96
CA LEU A 889 17.16 -15.21 15.41
C LEU A 889 17.10 -16.75 15.30
N ILE A 890 16.62 -17.44 16.33
CA ILE A 890 16.51 -18.91 16.36
C ILE A 890 15.53 -19.41 15.30
N THR A 891 14.42 -18.71 15.12
CA THR A 891 13.39 -19.06 14.13
C THR A 891 13.68 -18.51 12.74
N GLN A 892 14.81 -17.82 12.55
CA GLN A 892 15.22 -17.20 11.29
C GLN A 892 14.18 -16.20 10.75
N ASN A 893 13.41 -15.56 11.62
CA ASN A 893 12.46 -14.53 11.26
C ASN A 893 13.13 -13.16 11.19
N MET A 894 12.59 -12.32 10.30
CA MET A 894 13.13 -10.98 10.05
C MET A 894 12.61 -9.95 11.05
N LEU A 895 13.43 -8.95 11.36
CA LEU A 895 12.97 -7.74 12.05
C LEU A 895 12.14 -6.91 11.08
N SER A 896 10.85 -7.14 11.09
CA SER A 896 9.87 -6.55 10.19
C SER A 896 8.92 -5.64 10.95
N LEU A 897 8.07 -4.93 10.21
CA LEU A 897 7.01 -4.09 10.77
C LEU A 897 6.18 -4.81 11.86
N PRO A 898 5.66 -6.03 11.65
CA PRO A 898 4.96 -6.76 12.70
C PRO A 898 5.84 -7.09 13.91
N ALA A 899 7.12 -7.40 13.71
CA ALA A 899 8.05 -7.64 14.81
C ALA A 899 8.22 -6.39 15.71
N LEU A 900 8.29 -5.19 15.11
CA LEU A 900 8.34 -3.92 15.85
C LEU A 900 7.07 -3.69 16.68
N ILE A 901 5.89 -4.05 16.14
CA ILE A 901 4.63 -4.03 16.90
C ILE A 901 4.72 -4.98 18.10
N GLY A 902 5.26 -6.18 17.90
CA GLY A 902 5.49 -7.14 18.97
C GLY A 902 6.40 -6.59 20.07
N LEU A 903 7.49 -5.93 19.70
CA LEU A 903 8.41 -5.29 20.65
C LEU A 903 7.73 -4.15 21.42
N LEU A 904 6.95 -3.31 20.75
CA LEU A 904 6.17 -2.25 21.40
C LEU A 904 5.19 -2.82 22.40
N MET A 905 4.46 -3.86 22.04
CA MET A 905 3.51 -4.53 22.92
C MET A 905 4.18 -5.14 24.15
N LEU A 906 5.39 -5.71 23.97
CA LEU A 906 6.17 -6.26 25.09
C LEU A 906 6.49 -5.22 26.16
N ILE A 907 6.65 -3.93 25.80
CA ILE A 907 6.85 -2.85 26.77
C ILE A 907 5.68 -2.79 27.74
N GLY A 908 4.45 -2.82 27.23
CA GLY A 908 3.24 -2.79 28.05
C GLY A 908 3.06 -4.05 28.89
N ILE A 909 3.33 -5.22 28.32
CA ILE A 909 3.14 -6.51 29.02
C ILE A 909 4.22 -6.73 30.09
N ALA A 910 5.48 -6.41 29.81
CA ALA A 910 6.58 -6.57 30.77
C ALA A 910 6.38 -5.66 31.99
N THR A 911 5.88 -4.44 31.80
CA THR A 911 5.57 -3.53 32.90
C THR A 911 4.41 -4.03 33.76
N LYS A 912 3.41 -4.71 33.19
CA LYS A 912 2.26 -5.26 33.90
C LYS A 912 2.69 -6.24 35.01
N ASN A 913 3.57 -7.20 34.69
CA ASN A 913 4.04 -8.16 35.66
C ASN A 913 4.76 -7.49 36.84
N SER A 914 5.53 -6.44 36.52
CA SER A 914 6.26 -5.67 37.52
C SER A 914 5.36 -4.80 38.37
N ILE A 915 4.28 -4.22 37.80
CA ILE A 915 3.27 -3.44 38.54
C ILE A 915 2.63 -4.32 39.61
N LEU A 916 2.14 -5.50 39.24
CA LEU A 916 1.46 -6.42 40.16
C LEU A 916 2.35 -6.86 41.32
N LEU A 917 3.66 -7.00 41.12
CA LEU A 917 4.62 -7.40 42.13
C LEU A 917 4.96 -6.23 43.07
N VAL A 918 5.26 -5.05 42.49
CA VAL A 918 5.66 -3.86 43.21
C VAL A 918 4.50 -3.30 44.03
N ASP A 919 3.28 -3.22 43.43
CA ASP A 919 2.09 -2.75 44.12
C ASP A 919 1.81 -3.57 45.40
N TYR A 920 1.90 -4.91 45.32
CA TYR A 920 1.69 -5.77 46.46
C TYR A 920 2.81 -5.61 47.53
N ALA A 921 4.09 -5.44 47.08
CA ALA A 921 5.18 -5.22 48.02
C ALA A 921 5.00 -3.94 48.84
N VAL A 922 4.55 -2.85 48.18
CA VAL A 922 4.24 -1.57 48.83
C VAL A 922 3.09 -1.72 49.84
N ILE A 923 1.99 -2.39 49.42
CA ILE A 923 0.88 -2.65 50.36
C ILE A 923 1.34 -3.47 51.59
N ALA A 924 2.23 -4.45 51.38
CA ALA A 924 2.75 -5.27 52.46
C ALA A 924 3.66 -4.48 53.40
N GLU A 925 4.41 -3.51 52.94
CA GLU A 925 5.21 -2.59 53.76
C GLU A 925 4.32 -1.58 54.51
N ASP A 926 3.41 -0.88 53.77
CA ASP A 926 2.65 0.25 54.32
C ASP A 926 1.49 -0.20 55.24
N GLU A 927 0.72 -1.24 54.85
CA GLU A 927 -0.49 -1.65 55.57
C GLU A 927 -0.22 -2.81 56.55
N HIS A 928 0.72 -3.71 56.24
CA HIS A 928 1.02 -4.86 57.09
C HIS A 928 2.26 -4.67 57.97
N GLY A 929 3.04 -3.56 57.76
CA GLY A 929 4.21 -3.23 58.55
C GLY A 929 5.36 -4.25 58.41
N MET A 930 5.45 -4.97 57.29
CA MET A 930 6.49 -5.95 57.04
C MET A 930 7.83 -5.26 56.75
N SER A 931 8.95 -5.97 57.00
CA SER A 931 10.24 -5.49 56.54
C SER A 931 10.28 -5.51 55.02
N GLN A 932 11.06 -4.64 54.35
CA GLN A 932 11.23 -4.60 52.91
C GLN A 932 11.58 -5.97 52.31
N HIS A 933 12.49 -6.69 52.96
CA HIS A 933 12.87 -8.04 52.54
C HIS A 933 11.71 -9.04 52.61
N ASP A 934 10.96 -9.05 53.74
CA ASP A 934 9.86 -9.99 53.96
C ASP A 934 8.66 -9.63 53.07
N ALA A 935 8.41 -8.34 52.86
CA ALA A 935 7.37 -7.86 51.97
C ALA A 935 7.63 -8.29 50.49
N LEU A 936 8.87 -8.20 50.00
CA LEU A 936 9.24 -8.64 48.66
C LEU A 936 9.16 -10.16 48.51
N VAL A 937 9.57 -10.94 49.52
CA VAL A 937 9.49 -12.41 49.48
C VAL A 937 8.02 -12.85 49.49
N ASP A 938 7.16 -12.20 50.32
CA ASP A 938 5.72 -12.47 50.37
C ASP A 938 5.01 -12.05 49.06
N ALA A 939 5.38 -10.90 48.47
CA ALA A 939 4.91 -10.47 47.17
C ALA A 939 5.25 -11.49 46.07
N CYS A 940 6.51 -11.97 46.01
CA CYS A 940 6.94 -12.99 45.08
C CYS A 940 6.17 -14.30 45.30
N ARG A 941 5.95 -14.73 46.52
CA ARG A 941 5.20 -15.93 46.86
C ARG A 941 3.75 -15.89 46.36
N LYS A 942 3.06 -14.75 46.56
CA LYS A 942 1.64 -14.58 46.23
C LYS A 942 1.42 -14.28 44.75
N ARG A 943 2.35 -13.58 44.06
CA ARG A 943 2.18 -13.10 42.71
C ARG A 943 2.87 -13.98 41.65
N ALA A 944 3.79 -14.88 42.02
CA ALA A 944 4.45 -15.72 41.01
C ALA A 944 3.50 -16.60 40.21
N GLN A 945 2.53 -17.25 40.87
CA GLN A 945 1.57 -18.13 40.20
C GLN A 945 0.67 -17.38 39.22
N PRO A 946 0.01 -16.25 39.60
CA PRO A 946 -0.74 -15.40 38.69
C PRO A 946 0.09 -14.94 37.48
N ILE A 947 1.31 -14.43 37.71
CA ILE A 947 2.20 -13.94 36.64
C ILE A 947 2.55 -15.07 35.64
N ILE A 948 2.89 -16.27 36.12
CA ILE A 948 3.18 -17.41 35.24
C ILE A 948 1.94 -17.86 34.47
N MET A 949 0.78 -17.88 35.12
CA MET A 949 -0.49 -18.28 34.51
C MET A 949 -0.88 -17.31 33.37
N THR A 950 -0.79 -16.00 33.61
CA THR A 950 -1.11 -15.00 32.60
C THR A 950 -0.13 -15.01 31.44
N THR A 951 1.17 -15.18 31.72
CA THR A 951 2.19 -15.30 30.67
C THR A 951 1.97 -16.53 29.78
N LEU A 952 1.67 -17.68 30.37
CA LEU A 952 1.37 -18.90 29.63
C LEU A 952 0.06 -18.77 28.84
N ALA A 953 -0.96 -18.13 29.40
CA ALA A 953 -2.23 -17.89 28.68
C ALA A 953 -2.02 -16.99 27.48
N MET A 954 -1.26 -15.89 27.63
CA MET A 954 -0.90 -15.00 26.51
C MET A 954 -0.06 -15.70 25.46
N GLY A 955 0.97 -16.43 25.86
CA GLY A 955 1.81 -17.21 24.96
C GLY A 955 1.01 -18.26 24.19
N ALA A 956 0.09 -18.97 24.86
CA ALA A 956 -0.80 -19.94 24.24
C ALA A 956 -1.79 -19.27 23.27
N GLY A 957 -2.31 -18.10 23.62
CA GLY A 957 -3.19 -17.29 22.77
C GLY A 957 -2.51 -16.83 21.47
N MET A 958 -1.18 -16.62 21.49
CA MET A 958 -0.41 -16.23 20.33
C MET A 958 0.22 -17.41 19.56
N MET A 959 0.18 -18.63 20.10
CA MET A 959 0.78 -19.81 19.50
C MET A 959 0.23 -20.11 18.09
N PRO A 960 -1.09 -20.03 17.83
CA PRO A 960 -1.61 -20.26 16.48
C PRO A 960 -1.01 -19.30 15.44
N ILE A 961 -0.81 -18.03 15.83
CA ILE A 961 -0.19 -17.00 14.97
C ILE A 961 1.29 -17.33 14.72
N ALA A 962 2.02 -17.75 15.77
CA ALA A 962 3.44 -18.06 15.67
C ALA A 962 3.72 -19.31 14.81
N LEU A 963 2.84 -20.32 14.85
CA LEU A 963 2.96 -21.59 14.13
C LEU A 963 2.28 -21.59 12.76
N GLY A 964 1.42 -20.60 12.48
CA GLY A 964 0.78 -20.48 11.17
C GLY A 964 -0.27 -21.54 10.87
N PHE A 965 -1.02 -22.03 11.85
CA PHE A 965 -2.01 -23.10 11.65
C PHE A 965 -3.15 -22.73 10.69
N ALA A 966 -3.47 -21.46 10.55
CA ALA A 966 -4.61 -20.97 9.76
C ALA A 966 -4.18 -20.30 8.44
N GLY A 967 -3.17 -20.82 7.74
CA GLY A 967 -2.71 -20.32 6.43
C GLY A 967 -1.48 -19.42 6.50
N ASP A 968 -1.28 -18.54 5.49
CA ASP A 968 -0.07 -17.71 5.40
C ASP A 968 0.10 -16.80 6.62
N SER A 969 1.05 -17.16 7.46
CA SER A 969 1.43 -16.46 8.68
C SER A 969 2.67 -15.59 8.49
N SER A 970 3.27 -15.55 7.30
CA SER A 970 4.55 -14.89 7.03
C SER A 970 4.58 -13.44 7.53
N PHE A 971 3.46 -12.72 7.40
CA PHE A 971 3.32 -11.36 7.92
C PHE A 971 3.20 -11.30 9.44
N ARG A 972 2.46 -12.21 10.09
CA ARG A 972 2.08 -12.12 11.50
C ARG A 972 3.02 -12.89 12.44
N ALA A 973 3.62 -13.98 11.97
CA ALA A 973 4.47 -14.86 12.79
C ALA A 973 5.64 -14.13 13.45
N PRO A 974 6.39 -13.22 12.79
CA PRO A 974 7.50 -12.52 13.43
C PRO A 974 7.07 -11.72 14.67
N MET A 975 5.87 -11.16 14.67
CA MET A 975 5.30 -10.47 15.81
C MET A 975 5.04 -11.43 16.98
N ALA A 976 4.30 -12.51 16.73
CA ALA A 976 3.94 -13.47 17.75
C ALA A 976 5.19 -14.15 18.37
N ILE A 977 6.17 -14.48 17.53
CA ILE A 977 7.44 -15.06 17.96
C ILE A 977 8.23 -14.10 18.85
N ALA A 978 8.34 -12.83 18.45
CA ALA A 978 8.98 -11.79 19.25
C ALA A 978 8.31 -11.66 20.62
N VAL A 979 6.96 -11.63 20.63
CA VAL A 979 6.19 -11.50 21.87
C VAL A 979 6.35 -12.75 22.76
N ILE A 980 6.21 -13.95 22.23
CA ILE A 980 6.36 -15.18 23.02
C ILE A 980 7.77 -15.27 23.60
N GLY A 981 8.82 -15.01 22.78
CA GLY A 981 10.20 -15.00 23.25
C GLY A 981 10.46 -13.97 24.34
N GLY A 982 9.99 -12.74 24.11
CA GLY A 982 10.12 -11.66 25.09
C GLY A 982 9.31 -11.90 26.37
N LEU A 983 8.13 -12.50 26.28
CA LEU A 983 7.33 -12.91 27.44
C LEU A 983 8.03 -13.92 28.32
N ILE A 984 8.63 -14.95 27.72
CA ILE A 984 9.34 -15.99 28.47
C ILE A 984 10.50 -15.37 29.27
N THR A 985 11.35 -14.58 28.59
CA THR A 985 12.50 -13.98 29.26
C THR A 985 12.08 -12.89 30.26
N SER A 986 11.13 -12.04 29.90
CA SER A 986 10.60 -11.01 30.79
C SER A 986 10.04 -11.62 32.08
N THR A 987 9.23 -12.68 31.99
CA THR A 987 8.61 -13.29 33.16
C THR A 987 9.64 -13.96 34.07
N LEU A 988 10.56 -14.73 33.47
CA LEU A 988 11.60 -15.41 34.26
C LEU A 988 12.54 -14.41 34.96
N LEU A 989 12.91 -13.35 34.23
CA LEU A 989 13.85 -12.36 34.76
C LEU A 989 13.18 -11.35 35.68
N SER A 990 11.96 -10.90 35.40
CA SER A 990 11.25 -9.93 36.24
C SER A 990 10.97 -10.47 37.64
N LEU A 991 10.62 -11.75 37.77
CA LEU A 991 10.42 -12.41 39.07
C LEU A 991 11.67 -12.47 39.96
N ILE A 992 12.85 -12.27 39.39
CA ILE A 992 14.15 -12.29 40.12
C ILE A 992 14.76 -10.89 40.20
N VAL A 993 14.74 -10.14 39.07
CA VAL A 993 15.46 -8.87 38.94
C VAL A 993 14.66 -7.71 39.56
N ILE A 994 13.33 -7.69 39.41
CA ILE A 994 12.50 -6.57 39.89
C ILE A 994 12.56 -6.44 41.41
N PRO A 995 12.47 -7.51 42.23
CA PRO A 995 12.68 -7.39 43.66
C PRO A 995 14.05 -6.78 44.06
N ALA A 996 15.12 -7.18 43.33
CA ALA A 996 16.45 -6.61 43.56
C ALA A 996 16.53 -5.15 43.11
N ALA A 997 15.87 -4.78 42.00
CA ALA A 997 15.81 -3.39 41.52
C ALA A 997 15.03 -2.50 42.51
N PHE A 998 13.92 -3.01 43.05
CA PHE A 998 13.11 -2.31 44.06
C PHE A 998 13.96 -1.88 45.25
N THR A 999 14.75 -2.81 45.84
CA THR A 999 15.57 -2.48 47.04
C THR A 999 16.62 -1.39 46.74
N VAL A 1000 17.23 -1.40 45.51
CA VAL A 1000 18.24 -0.37 45.14
C VAL A 1000 17.59 0.99 44.89
N VAL A 1001 16.43 1.01 44.25
CA VAL A 1001 15.69 2.26 43.92
C VAL A 1001 15.13 2.86 45.19
N ASP A 1002 14.64 2.06 46.11
CA ASP A 1002 14.10 2.53 47.37
C ASP A 1002 15.22 3.08 48.29
N ASP A 1003 16.34 2.38 48.44
CA ASP A 1003 17.53 2.90 49.12
C ASP A 1003 18.00 4.25 48.51
N LEU A 1004 17.93 4.41 47.18
CA LEU A 1004 18.26 5.66 46.49
C LEU A 1004 17.27 6.77 46.85
N GLY A 1005 15.98 6.43 46.95
CA GLY A 1005 14.91 7.32 47.36
C GLY A 1005 15.10 7.85 48.78
N GLU A 1006 15.43 6.96 49.73
CA GLU A 1006 15.73 7.34 51.11
C GLU A 1006 17.00 8.19 51.19
N TRP A 1007 18.05 7.85 50.45
CA TRP A 1007 19.29 8.64 50.38
C TRP A 1007 19.04 10.06 49.84
N MET A 1008 18.23 10.20 48.77
CA MET A 1008 17.87 11.50 48.24
C MET A 1008 17.02 12.32 49.25
N SER A 1009 16.02 11.70 49.89
CA SER A 1009 15.17 12.35 50.85
C SER A 1009 15.96 12.87 52.07
N ARG A 1010 16.94 12.07 52.58
CA ARG A 1010 17.85 12.45 53.67
C ARG A 1010 18.76 13.63 53.23
N ARG A 1011 19.18 13.67 51.94
CA ARG A 1011 20.03 14.74 51.44
C ARG A 1011 19.29 16.05 51.20
N PHE A 1012 18.05 16.00 50.74
CA PHE A 1012 17.18 17.18 50.58
C PHE A 1012 16.70 17.74 51.92
N ARG A 1013 16.36 16.89 52.90
CA ARG A 1013 16.02 17.34 54.29
C ARG A 1013 17.22 18.01 54.95
N ARG A 1014 18.45 17.59 54.78
CA ARG A 1014 19.66 18.24 55.27
C ARG A 1014 19.92 19.63 54.63
N LYS A 1015 19.47 19.87 53.38
CA LYS A 1015 19.61 21.19 52.74
C LYS A 1015 18.54 22.20 53.22
N SER A 1016 17.37 21.74 53.69
CA SER A 1016 16.30 22.63 54.18
C SER A 1016 16.47 23.01 55.65
N SER A 1017 17.45 22.46 56.35
CA SER A 1017 17.72 22.77 57.77
C SER A 1017 18.87 23.76 58.01
N HIS A 1018 19.26 24.60 57.01
CA HIS A 1018 20.08 25.76 57.30
C HIS A 1018 19.21 26.89 57.86
N PRO A 1019 19.37 27.32 59.11
CA PRO A 1019 18.63 28.44 59.66
C PRO A 1019 19.11 29.70 58.96
N THR A 1020 18.17 30.47 58.44
CA THR A 1020 18.36 31.87 58.08
C THR A 1020 18.66 32.63 59.38
N THR A 1021 19.93 33.00 59.56
CA THR A 1021 20.34 34.06 60.44
C THR A 1021 20.27 35.39 59.71
#